data_7899cca41d34dba2b619ea0c565f422b
#
_entry.id   7899cca41d34dba2b619ea0c565f422b
#
_cell.length_a   1.000
_cell.length_b   1.000
_cell.length_c   1.000
_cell.angle_alpha   90.00
_cell.angle_beta   90.00
_cell.angle_gamma   90.00
#
_symmetry.space_group_name_H-M   'P 1'
#
loop_
_entity.id
_entity.type
_entity.pdbx_description
1 polymer ?
#
loop_
_entity_poly.entity_id
_entity_poly.type
_entity_poly.pdbx_seq_one_letter_code
_entity_poly.pdbx_strand_id
1 'polypeptide(L)'
;MKKIDHWNQAIMLYRESRFDEKILEKVFKKIIDHHDALRICFKEENSEIIAINRDSKIKGYEFNVYDLMNLNINVENEIKNLCNKVQESMSIERGPLVKVALFKTNRGDHLLIAIHHLVVDGVSWRIILEDINNLYSSLEKGQEVSLPPKTTSYKMWADEIKNNVNSRVVTSSIEYWKSVENTHVDELPKDKKVTGVYIGKMAKVKTDFLLEEESQDLLNNVNKAYNTEINDILISALVRSISMLSNSDKVLISLEGHGREEIFNKVDITRTVGWFTAKYPVIFSAGADNSYSKLIKNTKDTLKRIPNKGVTYGILKYIRENEDSLEFKLKPEISFNYLGRFREDMNTDTFEKSNIDCGELISLDNLNLYNLDFTVINVKNRFEISLIYNSDVFNEETIDKIIKDYKNSLVEIIHHCKNKDDSEITITDITNEDITYEELSKYGNDLNNIQGIYKLTMMQQGMFYHSRLDEKSESYHESVIVGLEGEVDVNTLDKAYKKLVERYEVLRTNFDGSTFKETMQIVCKHKDVAINYRDISKMTESKEDMINSIVISDRLRGFNLENDVLIRLILIKVNDQDYKLILSNHHIIMDGWSLGIVLEELFELYHYFKVEESVNLSDVPSNAEYFKWLESRDRGAAKEFWYNYLLNVKNISKIPNDLSISNCKYKNNSYEIKIIGNKLRELEKIVSRNKVTMNTLIETVWGIQLQKYNEDDLAVFGVVVSGRDSKVENIENMVGLFINTIPLKVLGNKDMKFENLVARINNDLLECQEYSYCSLAEIQQLTKIKGELINHVMVFENYPIDMEKINGEMKSTGLDIKDFKGIEQTNYDFNIIVSYAEEITIKFMYNENTFSKENIEMIGKHFINIVNVVIEDSKVKIGDIDMIQNELKVKEIEEKIEEELENSTHSIEFNF
;
A
#
# COMPACT_ATOMS: atom_id res chain seq x y z
N MET A 1 -27.40 -9.56 -29.80
CA MET A 1 -26.93 -9.04 -31.10
C MET A 1 -27.54 -9.88 -32.20
N LYS A 2 -27.95 -9.28 -33.33
CA LYS A 2 -28.52 -10.03 -34.47
C LYS A 2 -27.45 -10.66 -35.35
N LYS A 3 -26.30 -10.01 -35.49
CA LYS A 3 -25.16 -10.48 -36.29
C LYS A 3 -23.89 -10.38 -35.46
N ILE A 4 -23.74 -11.33 -34.53
CA ILE A 4 -22.60 -11.36 -33.63
C ILE A 4 -21.25 -11.59 -34.34
N ASP A 5 -21.28 -12.30 -35.49
CA ASP A 5 -20.11 -12.56 -36.33
C ASP A 5 -19.49 -11.31 -36.96
N HIS A 6 -20.22 -10.19 -36.99
CA HIS A 6 -19.74 -8.92 -37.56
C HIS A 6 -19.68 -7.85 -36.51
N TRP A 7 -18.65 -7.96 -35.66
CA TRP A 7 -18.27 -6.98 -34.63
C TRP A 7 -16.74 -6.98 -34.48
N ASN A 8 -16.12 -6.26 -35.41
CA ASN A 8 -14.70 -6.28 -35.64
C ASN A 8 -14.02 -4.98 -35.19
N GLN A 9 -12.73 -5.06 -35.00
CA GLN A 9 -11.81 -3.94 -35.07
C GLN A 9 -10.91 -4.17 -36.29
N ALA A 10 -10.61 -3.13 -37.06
CA ALA A 10 -9.75 -3.24 -38.22
C ALA A 10 -8.83 -2.04 -38.40
N ILE A 11 -7.65 -2.32 -38.93
CA ILE A 11 -6.63 -1.33 -39.25
C ILE A 11 -6.20 -1.52 -40.70
N MET A 12 -6.03 -0.40 -41.41
CA MET A 12 -5.48 -0.39 -42.79
C MET A 12 -4.09 0.24 -42.75
N LEU A 13 -3.08 -0.53 -43.09
CA LEU A 13 -1.69 -0.07 -43.20
C LEU A 13 -1.36 0.21 -44.68
N TYR A 14 -0.45 1.14 -44.93
CA TYR A 14 0.03 1.50 -46.27
C TYR A 14 1.54 1.40 -46.36
N ARG A 15 2.01 0.92 -47.55
CA ARG A 15 3.43 0.90 -47.85
C ARG A 15 3.65 1.23 -49.34
N GLU A 16 4.38 2.30 -49.59
CA GLU A 16 4.72 2.73 -50.95
C GLU A 16 5.66 1.73 -51.63
N SER A 17 6.67 1.22 -50.92
CA SER A 17 7.65 0.25 -51.38
C SER A 17 7.12 -1.17 -51.60
N ARG A 18 5.81 -1.37 -51.39
CA ARG A 18 5.08 -2.64 -51.45
C ARG A 18 5.43 -3.65 -50.37
N PHE A 19 4.46 -4.52 -50.06
CA PHE A 19 4.66 -5.62 -49.13
C PHE A 19 5.08 -6.91 -49.85
N ASP A 20 6.01 -7.65 -49.24
CA ASP A 20 6.30 -9.02 -49.69
C ASP A 20 5.30 -10.00 -49.08
N GLU A 21 4.51 -10.67 -49.93
CA GLU A 21 3.46 -11.59 -49.53
C GLU A 21 3.99 -12.75 -48.66
N LYS A 22 5.17 -13.28 -49.03
CA LYS A 22 5.79 -14.42 -48.33
C LYS A 22 6.28 -14.00 -46.91
N ILE A 23 6.76 -12.78 -46.80
CA ILE A 23 7.15 -12.22 -45.49
C ILE A 23 5.90 -12.01 -44.67
N LEU A 24 4.82 -11.41 -45.19
CA LEU A 24 3.56 -11.24 -44.51
C LEU A 24 2.99 -12.58 -44.00
N GLU A 25 2.97 -13.62 -44.83
CA GLU A 25 2.51 -14.95 -44.40
C GLU A 25 3.33 -15.50 -43.22
N LYS A 26 4.66 -15.31 -43.22
CA LYS A 26 5.52 -15.71 -42.11
C LYS A 26 5.26 -14.90 -40.84
N VAL A 27 5.06 -13.58 -40.99
CA VAL A 27 4.75 -12.68 -39.89
C VAL A 27 3.46 -13.07 -39.20
N PHE A 28 2.36 -13.16 -39.97
CA PHE A 28 1.06 -13.49 -39.40
C PHE A 28 1.02 -14.91 -38.82
N LYS A 29 1.73 -15.86 -39.43
CA LYS A 29 1.87 -17.19 -38.84
C LYS A 29 2.53 -17.11 -37.44
N LYS A 30 3.66 -16.39 -37.33
CA LYS A 30 4.36 -16.25 -36.03
C LYS A 30 3.51 -15.54 -34.99
N ILE A 31 2.79 -14.48 -35.36
CA ILE A 31 1.90 -13.74 -34.45
C ILE A 31 0.75 -14.63 -33.94
N ILE A 32 0.09 -15.35 -34.84
CA ILE A 32 -1.02 -16.24 -34.49
C ILE A 32 -0.55 -17.42 -33.64
N ASP A 33 0.66 -17.96 -33.92
CA ASP A 33 1.24 -19.03 -33.10
C ASP A 33 1.64 -18.51 -31.71
N HIS A 34 2.05 -17.26 -31.63
CA HIS A 34 2.48 -16.63 -30.37
C HIS A 34 1.31 -16.20 -29.48
N HIS A 35 0.30 -15.51 -30.01
CA HIS A 35 -0.82 -14.96 -29.27
C HIS A 35 -2.01 -15.91 -29.26
N ASP A 36 -2.21 -16.63 -28.17
CA ASP A 36 -3.19 -17.68 -28.03
C ASP A 36 -4.63 -17.23 -28.30
N ALA A 37 -4.99 -16.00 -27.84
CA ALA A 37 -6.36 -15.47 -28.01
C ALA A 37 -6.77 -15.34 -29.47
N LEU A 38 -5.84 -15.10 -30.40
CA LEU A 38 -6.12 -14.97 -31.81
C LEU A 38 -6.55 -16.29 -32.49
N ARG A 39 -6.40 -17.44 -31.80
CA ARG A 39 -6.84 -18.77 -32.23
C ARG A 39 -8.15 -19.22 -31.60
N ILE A 40 -8.78 -18.39 -30.78
CA ILE A 40 -10.02 -18.73 -30.11
C ILE A 40 -11.17 -18.76 -31.13
N CYS A 41 -12.09 -19.72 -30.95
CA CYS A 41 -13.43 -19.71 -31.51
C CYS A 41 -14.45 -20.03 -30.40
N PHE A 42 -15.72 -19.71 -30.63
CA PHE A 42 -16.76 -19.82 -29.62
C PHE A 42 -17.85 -20.77 -30.10
N LYS A 43 -18.25 -21.72 -29.28
CA LYS A 43 -19.34 -22.65 -29.57
C LYS A 43 -20.37 -22.61 -28.46
N GLU A 44 -21.61 -22.78 -28.85
CA GLU A 44 -22.68 -22.99 -27.90
C GLU A 44 -22.86 -24.51 -27.66
N GLU A 45 -22.67 -24.96 -26.41
CA GLU A 45 -22.89 -26.31 -25.96
C GLU A 45 -23.74 -26.28 -24.69
N ASN A 46 -24.87 -26.97 -24.66
CA ASN A 46 -25.80 -27.01 -23.51
C ASN A 46 -26.28 -25.63 -23.02
N SER A 47 -26.50 -24.67 -23.92
CA SER A 47 -26.83 -23.26 -23.62
C SER A 47 -25.74 -22.46 -22.94
N GLU A 48 -24.51 -23.00 -22.90
CA GLU A 48 -23.32 -22.27 -22.49
C GLU A 48 -22.42 -21.96 -23.68
N ILE A 49 -21.77 -20.78 -23.66
CA ILE A 49 -20.79 -20.41 -24.68
C ILE A 49 -19.40 -20.81 -24.22
N ILE A 50 -18.79 -21.73 -24.95
CA ILE A 50 -17.47 -22.26 -24.66
C ILE A 50 -16.45 -21.63 -25.61
N ALA A 51 -15.38 -21.02 -25.05
CA ALA A 51 -14.25 -20.52 -25.81
C ALA A 51 -13.22 -21.64 -26.00
N ILE A 52 -12.95 -22.00 -27.24
CA ILE A 52 -12.05 -23.08 -27.63
C ILE A 52 -10.80 -22.50 -28.27
N ASN A 53 -9.63 -22.73 -27.65
CA ASN A 53 -8.36 -22.36 -28.25
C ASN A 53 -7.92 -23.43 -29.25
N ARG A 54 -7.84 -23.10 -30.55
CA ARG A 54 -7.51 -24.03 -31.62
C ARG A 54 -6.02 -24.34 -31.63
N ASP A 55 -5.68 -25.59 -32.02
CA ASP A 55 -4.29 -26.00 -32.22
C ASP A 55 -3.57 -25.09 -33.25
N SER A 56 -2.32 -24.72 -32.99
CA SER A 56 -1.48 -23.92 -33.86
C SER A 56 -1.22 -24.57 -35.26
N LYS A 57 -1.45 -25.89 -35.36
CA LYS A 57 -1.41 -26.61 -36.66
C LYS A 57 -2.57 -26.24 -37.60
N ILE A 58 -3.66 -25.70 -37.04
CA ILE A 58 -4.80 -25.21 -37.82
C ILE A 58 -4.51 -23.75 -38.23
N LYS A 59 -4.61 -23.42 -39.51
CA LYS A 59 -4.39 -22.05 -39.97
C LYS A 59 -5.33 -21.09 -39.23
N GLY A 60 -4.79 -20.24 -38.32
CA GLY A 60 -5.54 -19.37 -37.44
C GLY A 60 -5.87 -17.99 -38.02
N TYR A 61 -5.60 -17.76 -39.28
CA TYR A 61 -5.96 -16.53 -40.02
C TYR A 61 -6.27 -16.85 -41.49
N GLU A 62 -7.01 -15.95 -42.12
CA GLU A 62 -7.22 -15.95 -43.56
C GLU A 62 -6.43 -14.83 -44.22
N PHE A 63 -5.71 -15.11 -45.31
CA PHE A 63 -4.92 -14.12 -46.04
C PHE A 63 -5.32 -14.12 -47.52
N ASN A 64 -5.81 -13.00 -47.99
CA ASN A 64 -6.25 -12.79 -49.38
C ASN A 64 -5.43 -11.68 -50.03
N VAL A 65 -5.13 -11.83 -51.30
CA VAL A 65 -4.40 -10.81 -52.09
C VAL A 65 -5.31 -10.39 -53.26
N TYR A 66 -5.50 -9.10 -53.39
CA TYR A 66 -6.29 -8.49 -54.46
C TYR A 66 -5.41 -7.57 -55.32
N ASP A 67 -5.23 -7.90 -56.59
CA ASP A 67 -4.52 -7.05 -57.55
C ASP A 67 -5.49 -6.08 -58.22
N LEU A 68 -5.35 -4.79 -57.87
CA LEU A 68 -6.16 -3.70 -58.36
C LEU A 68 -5.39 -2.76 -59.33
N MET A 69 -4.17 -3.10 -59.73
CA MET A 69 -3.28 -2.23 -60.49
C MET A 69 -3.80 -1.86 -61.88
N ASN A 70 -4.57 -2.74 -62.52
CA ASN A 70 -5.04 -2.58 -63.89
C ASN A 70 -6.54 -2.32 -64.00
N LEU A 71 -7.19 -1.96 -62.88
CA LEU A 71 -8.64 -1.72 -62.90
C LEU A 71 -8.94 -0.26 -63.25
N ASN A 72 -9.82 -0.06 -64.23
CA ASN A 72 -10.38 1.26 -64.63
C ASN A 72 -11.60 1.63 -63.74
N ILE A 73 -11.44 1.58 -62.39
CA ILE A 73 -12.49 1.85 -61.42
C ILE A 73 -11.96 2.79 -60.33
N ASN A 74 -12.90 3.32 -59.55
CA ASN A 74 -12.50 4.01 -58.32
C ASN A 74 -11.93 2.97 -57.33
N VAL A 75 -10.60 2.90 -57.24
CA VAL A 75 -9.85 1.91 -56.47
C VAL A 75 -10.21 2.00 -54.98
N GLU A 76 -10.41 3.20 -54.44
CA GLU A 76 -10.76 3.40 -53.01
C GLU A 76 -12.13 2.79 -52.67
N ASN A 77 -13.13 3.01 -53.54
CA ASN A 77 -14.45 2.41 -53.35
C ASN A 77 -14.42 0.88 -53.46
N GLU A 78 -13.62 0.35 -54.38
CA GLU A 78 -13.47 -1.11 -54.53
C GLU A 78 -12.79 -1.72 -53.32
N ILE A 79 -11.72 -1.10 -52.77
CA ILE A 79 -11.09 -1.52 -51.55
C ILE A 79 -12.09 -1.54 -50.41
N LYS A 80 -12.88 -0.47 -50.23
CA LYS A 80 -13.93 -0.42 -49.20
C LYS A 80 -14.94 -1.55 -49.33
N ASN A 81 -15.43 -1.84 -50.59
CA ASN A 81 -16.34 -2.93 -50.85
C ASN A 81 -15.76 -4.30 -50.50
N LEU A 82 -14.49 -4.52 -50.85
CA LEU A 82 -13.76 -5.76 -50.51
C LEU A 82 -13.53 -5.87 -49.01
N CYS A 83 -13.20 -4.78 -48.30
CA CYS A 83 -13.09 -4.74 -46.85
C CYS A 83 -14.40 -5.17 -46.17
N ASN A 84 -15.55 -4.67 -46.64
CA ASN A 84 -16.85 -5.09 -46.09
C ASN A 84 -17.04 -6.62 -46.26
N LYS A 85 -16.79 -7.16 -47.48
CA LYS A 85 -16.90 -8.61 -47.71
C LYS A 85 -16.00 -9.44 -46.81
N VAL A 86 -14.75 -8.99 -46.63
CA VAL A 86 -13.79 -9.66 -45.72
C VAL A 86 -14.30 -9.67 -44.28
N GLN A 87 -14.79 -8.54 -43.80
CA GLN A 87 -15.26 -8.39 -42.42
C GLN A 87 -16.57 -9.13 -42.16
N GLU A 88 -17.54 -9.09 -43.08
CA GLU A 88 -18.80 -9.82 -43.01
C GLU A 88 -18.65 -11.35 -43.07
N SER A 89 -17.52 -11.83 -43.59
CA SER A 89 -17.25 -13.27 -43.75
C SER A 89 -16.70 -13.93 -42.49
N MET A 90 -16.50 -13.21 -41.39
CA MET A 90 -16.09 -13.78 -40.12
C MET A 90 -17.16 -14.71 -39.54
N SER A 91 -16.73 -15.69 -38.77
CA SER A 91 -17.63 -16.58 -38.01
C SER A 91 -17.00 -16.91 -36.65
N ILE A 92 -17.67 -16.55 -35.58
CA ILE A 92 -17.18 -16.80 -34.21
C ILE A 92 -17.13 -18.29 -33.90
N GLU A 93 -18.00 -19.08 -34.52
CA GLU A 93 -18.09 -20.53 -34.31
C GLU A 93 -17.00 -21.29 -35.07
N ARG A 94 -16.81 -20.99 -36.33
CA ARG A 94 -15.88 -21.70 -37.22
C ARG A 94 -14.47 -21.12 -37.18
N GLY A 95 -14.35 -19.83 -36.93
CA GLY A 95 -13.08 -19.09 -37.11
C GLY A 95 -12.59 -19.10 -38.56
N PRO A 96 -11.42 -18.58 -38.89
CA PRO A 96 -10.58 -17.79 -37.99
C PRO A 96 -11.17 -16.40 -37.72
N LEU A 97 -10.83 -15.86 -36.55
CA LEU A 97 -11.26 -14.49 -36.12
C LEU A 97 -10.25 -13.40 -36.51
N VAL A 98 -9.26 -13.77 -37.32
CA VAL A 98 -8.27 -12.85 -37.90
C VAL A 98 -8.33 -12.99 -39.41
N LYS A 99 -8.58 -11.87 -40.11
CA LYS A 99 -8.57 -11.79 -41.55
C LYS A 99 -7.64 -10.70 -42.03
N VAL A 100 -6.82 -11.03 -42.98
CA VAL A 100 -5.80 -10.16 -43.58
C VAL A 100 -6.08 -10.05 -45.08
N ALA A 101 -6.08 -8.85 -45.61
CA ALA A 101 -6.26 -8.60 -47.06
C ALA A 101 -5.20 -7.61 -47.54
N LEU A 102 -4.44 -8.01 -48.55
CA LEU A 102 -3.47 -7.17 -49.21
C LEU A 102 -4.05 -6.66 -50.54
N PHE A 103 -4.15 -5.35 -50.68
CA PHE A 103 -4.62 -4.66 -51.89
C PHE A 103 -3.43 -4.02 -52.59
N LYS A 104 -3.07 -4.52 -53.80
CA LYS A 104 -2.01 -3.99 -54.62
C LYS A 104 -2.55 -2.89 -55.55
N THR A 105 -2.02 -1.69 -55.41
CA THR A 105 -2.42 -0.53 -56.21
C THR A 105 -1.22 0.05 -57.00
N ASN A 106 -1.50 0.95 -57.91
CA ASN A 106 -0.46 1.65 -58.68
C ASN A 106 0.43 2.57 -57.81
N ARG A 107 -0.07 2.99 -56.64
CA ARG A 107 0.63 3.93 -55.72
C ARG A 107 1.27 3.27 -54.48
N GLY A 108 1.26 1.97 -54.40
CA GLY A 108 1.71 1.21 -53.25
C GLY A 108 0.67 0.18 -52.85
N ASP A 109 0.94 -0.49 -51.70
CA ASP A 109 0.07 -1.56 -51.25
C ASP A 109 -0.66 -1.14 -49.95
N HIS A 110 -1.91 -1.58 -49.80
CA HIS A 110 -2.72 -1.40 -48.62
C HIS A 110 -2.96 -2.75 -47.96
N LEU A 111 -2.74 -2.86 -46.64
CA LEU A 111 -2.90 -4.08 -45.87
C LEU A 111 -4.00 -3.90 -44.82
N LEU A 112 -5.14 -4.55 -45.05
CA LEU A 112 -6.21 -4.65 -44.07
C LEU A 112 -5.86 -5.77 -43.06
N ILE A 113 -5.95 -5.46 -41.79
CA ILE A 113 -5.95 -6.45 -40.70
C ILE A 113 -7.25 -6.26 -39.94
N ALA A 114 -8.16 -7.25 -40.02
CA ALA A 114 -9.45 -7.24 -39.33
C ALA A 114 -9.48 -8.38 -38.31
N ILE A 115 -9.80 -8.04 -37.05
CA ILE A 115 -9.85 -8.99 -35.95
C ILE A 115 -11.20 -8.83 -35.26
N HIS A 116 -11.85 -9.95 -34.94
CA HIS A 116 -13.10 -9.91 -34.18
C HIS A 116 -12.87 -9.38 -32.77
N HIS A 117 -13.72 -8.46 -32.31
CA HIS A 117 -13.50 -7.74 -31.03
C HIS A 117 -13.50 -8.64 -29.80
N LEU A 118 -14.08 -9.84 -29.86
CA LEU A 118 -14.03 -10.82 -28.77
C LEU A 118 -12.60 -11.29 -28.42
N VAL A 119 -11.61 -11.07 -29.29
CA VAL A 119 -10.23 -11.55 -29.10
C VAL A 119 -9.17 -10.44 -29.19
N VAL A 120 -9.60 -9.18 -29.27
CA VAL A 120 -8.70 -8.02 -29.36
C VAL A 120 -9.29 -6.79 -28.68
N ASP A 121 -8.44 -5.96 -28.09
CA ASP A 121 -8.75 -4.63 -27.55
C ASP A 121 -7.73 -3.59 -28.02
N GLY A 122 -7.88 -2.33 -27.60
CA GLY A 122 -6.99 -1.25 -28.00
C GLY A 122 -5.53 -1.45 -27.57
N VAL A 123 -5.28 -2.03 -26.40
CA VAL A 123 -3.92 -2.35 -25.93
C VAL A 123 -3.34 -3.52 -26.73
N SER A 124 -4.15 -4.51 -27.02
CA SER A 124 -3.74 -5.65 -27.86
C SER A 124 -3.30 -5.20 -29.26
N TRP A 125 -3.94 -4.20 -29.84
CA TRP A 125 -3.55 -3.64 -31.11
C TRP A 125 -2.14 -3.05 -31.09
N ARG A 126 -1.75 -2.35 -30.02
CA ARG A 126 -0.39 -1.82 -29.87
C ARG A 126 0.64 -2.96 -29.88
N ILE A 127 0.36 -4.03 -29.12
CA ILE A 127 1.22 -5.22 -29.03
C ILE A 127 1.35 -5.88 -30.42
N ILE A 128 0.23 -6.09 -31.11
CA ILE A 128 0.20 -6.75 -32.43
C ILE A 128 0.95 -5.92 -33.48
N LEU A 129 0.76 -4.61 -33.52
CA LEU A 129 1.44 -3.72 -34.47
C LEU A 129 2.95 -3.63 -34.22
N GLU A 130 3.36 -3.56 -32.95
CA GLU A 130 4.78 -3.63 -32.58
C GLU A 130 5.40 -4.95 -33.04
N ASP A 131 4.74 -6.06 -32.78
CA ASP A 131 5.21 -7.38 -33.17
C ASP A 131 5.26 -7.55 -34.71
N ILE A 132 4.24 -7.03 -35.46
CA ILE A 132 4.26 -7.02 -36.94
C ILE A 132 5.45 -6.23 -37.46
N ASN A 133 5.66 -5.01 -36.95
CA ASN A 133 6.76 -4.14 -37.37
C ASN A 133 8.12 -4.81 -37.15
N ASN A 134 8.35 -5.33 -35.94
CA ASN A 134 9.60 -5.98 -35.56
C ASN A 134 9.89 -7.24 -36.42
N LEU A 135 8.88 -8.08 -36.61
CA LEU A 135 9.01 -9.30 -37.43
C LEU A 135 9.21 -8.98 -38.90
N TYR A 136 8.42 -8.06 -39.45
CA TYR A 136 8.48 -7.73 -40.89
C TYR A 136 9.82 -7.11 -41.23
N SER A 137 10.24 -6.06 -40.51
CA SER A 137 11.51 -5.37 -40.76
C SER A 137 12.73 -6.28 -40.63
N SER A 138 12.69 -7.23 -39.72
CA SER A 138 13.81 -8.17 -39.51
C SER A 138 13.85 -9.28 -40.60
N LEU A 139 12.70 -9.84 -40.95
CA LEU A 139 12.61 -10.84 -42.01
C LEU A 139 12.97 -10.25 -43.38
N GLU A 140 12.62 -8.98 -43.63
CA GLU A 140 13.02 -8.25 -44.83
C GLU A 140 14.55 -8.11 -44.93
N LYS A 141 15.24 -7.93 -43.83
CA LYS A 141 16.71 -7.90 -43.74
C LYS A 141 17.34 -9.30 -43.69
N GLY A 142 16.54 -10.36 -43.77
CA GLY A 142 17.02 -11.74 -43.71
C GLY A 142 17.49 -12.20 -42.35
N GLN A 143 17.05 -11.54 -41.29
CA GLN A 143 17.38 -11.86 -39.90
C GLN A 143 16.32 -12.76 -39.26
N GLU A 144 16.76 -13.72 -38.44
CA GLU A 144 15.82 -14.45 -37.57
C GLU A 144 15.54 -13.63 -36.33
N VAL A 145 14.22 -13.42 -36.04
CA VAL A 145 13.78 -12.71 -34.84
C VAL A 145 12.83 -13.57 -34.07
N SER A 146 12.99 -13.60 -32.74
CA SER A 146 12.03 -14.12 -31.78
C SER A 146 11.20 -12.96 -31.20
N LEU A 147 9.93 -13.19 -30.99
CA LEU A 147 9.09 -12.29 -30.20
C LEU A 147 9.48 -12.33 -28.73
N PRO A 148 9.19 -11.29 -27.94
CA PRO A 148 9.38 -11.29 -26.51
C PRO A 148 8.73 -12.52 -25.86
N PRO A 149 9.19 -12.99 -24.68
CA PRO A 149 8.58 -14.11 -23.96
C PRO A 149 7.07 -13.89 -23.76
N LYS A 150 6.31 -14.98 -23.83
CA LYS A 150 4.87 -14.94 -23.53
C LYS A 150 4.64 -14.57 -22.06
N THR A 151 3.70 -13.65 -21.81
CA THR A 151 3.14 -13.39 -20.51
C THR A 151 1.99 -14.37 -20.19
N THR A 152 1.29 -14.19 -19.10
CA THR A 152 0.16 -15.05 -18.70
C THR A 152 -0.87 -15.17 -19.83
N SER A 153 -1.31 -16.38 -20.15
CA SER A 153 -2.31 -16.58 -21.20
C SER A 153 -3.69 -16.01 -20.82
N TYR A 154 -4.48 -15.62 -21.83
CA TYR A 154 -5.85 -15.14 -21.62
C TYR A 154 -6.71 -16.14 -20.85
N LYS A 155 -6.52 -17.46 -21.09
CA LYS A 155 -7.21 -18.51 -20.37
C LYS A 155 -6.84 -18.52 -18.88
N MET A 156 -5.55 -18.47 -18.56
CA MET A 156 -5.10 -18.43 -17.14
C MET A 156 -5.65 -17.21 -16.40
N TRP A 157 -5.68 -16.03 -17.05
CA TRP A 157 -6.31 -14.86 -16.49
C TRP A 157 -7.80 -15.05 -16.23
N ALA A 158 -8.55 -15.65 -17.18
CA ALA A 158 -9.97 -15.93 -17.01
C ALA A 158 -10.23 -16.95 -15.89
N ASP A 159 -9.38 -17.98 -15.77
CA ASP A 159 -9.44 -18.97 -14.69
C ASP A 159 -9.13 -18.30 -13.33
N GLU A 160 -8.14 -17.40 -13.28
CA GLU A 160 -7.79 -16.67 -12.06
C GLU A 160 -8.94 -15.76 -11.58
N ILE A 161 -9.62 -15.06 -12.49
CA ILE A 161 -10.82 -14.30 -12.15
C ILE A 161 -11.89 -15.21 -11.52
N LYS A 162 -12.19 -16.37 -12.15
CA LYS A 162 -13.20 -17.31 -11.64
C LYS A 162 -12.83 -17.87 -10.25
N ASN A 163 -11.56 -18.18 -10.02
CA ASN A 163 -11.08 -18.72 -8.76
C ASN A 163 -11.08 -17.68 -7.63
N ASN A 164 -11.02 -16.40 -7.96
CA ASN A 164 -10.89 -15.31 -7.00
C ASN A 164 -12.13 -14.39 -6.92
N VAL A 165 -13.30 -14.82 -7.39
CA VAL A 165 -14.55 -14.03 -7.35
C VAL A 165 -14.98 -13.63 -5.93
N ASN A 166 -14.57 -14.41 -4.91
CA ASN A 166 -14.83 -14.15 -3.50
C ASN A 166 -13.62 -13.59 -2.77
N SER A 167 -12.54 -13.23 -3.48
CA SER A 167 -11.38 -12.59 -2.87
C SER A 167 -11.74 -11.23 -2.28
N ARG A 168 -10.95 -10.79 -1.30
CA ARG A 168 -11.14 -9.48 -0.66
C ARG A 168 -11.11 -8.34 -1.66
N VAL A 169 -10.27 -8.40 -2.69
CA VAL A 169 -10.19 -7.37 -3.74
C VAL A 169 -11.54 -7.16 -4.43
N VAL A 170 -12.28 -8.25 -4.66
CA VAL A 170 -13.62 -8.17 -5.28
C VAL A 170 -14.66 -7.78 -4.23
N THR A 171 -14.69 -8.43 -3.07
CA THR A 171 -15.73 -8.25 -2.04
C THR A 171 -15.67 -6.88 -1.37
N SER A 172 -14.49 -6.27 -1.21
CA SER A 172 -14.36 -4.91 -0.67
C SER A 172 -14.99 -3.83 -1.57
N SER A 173 -15.19 -4.11 -2.88
CA SER A 173 -15.82 -3.17 -3.80
C SER A 173 -17.37 -3.22 -3.79
N ILE A 174 -17.97 -4.18 -3.09
CA ILE A 174 -19.43 -4.40 -3.10
C ILE A 174 -20.20 -3.18 -2.58
N GLU A 175 -19.78 -2.60 -1.46
CA GLU A 175 -20.48 -1.45 -0.87
C GLU A 175 -20.37 -0.21 -1.76
N TYR A 176 -19.24 0.00 -2.44
CA TYR A 176 -19.12 1.07 -3.42
C TYR A 176 -20.13 0.87 -4.56
N TRP A 177 -20.17 -0.32 -5.17
CA TRP A 177 -21.07 -0.60 -6.28
C TRP A 177 -22.54 -0.62 -5.85
N LYS A 178 -22.88 -1.05 -4.64
CA LYS A 178 -24.23 -0.88 -4.08
C LYS A 178 -24.64 0.59 -3.96
N SER A 179 -23.73 1.44 -3.50
CA SER A 179 -23.97 2.87 -3.41
C SER A 179 -24.23 3.49 -4.79
N VAL A 180 -23.43 3.12 -5.80
CA VAL A 180 -23.63 3.57 -7.19
C VAL A 180 -24.97 3.09 -7.73
N GLU A 181 -25.28 1.79 -7.62
CA GLU A 181 -26.53 1.20 -8.17
C GLU A 181 -27.81 1.72 -7.49
N ASN A 182 -27.74 2.10 -6.22
CA ASN A 182 -28.88 2.64 -5.48
C ASN A 182 -29.03 4.17 -5.62
N THR A 183 -28.09 4.84 -6.28
CA THR A 183 -28.17 6.29 -6.47
C THR A 183 -29.13 6.61 -7.60
N HIS A 184 -30.14 7.44 -7.30
CA HIS A 184 -31.09 7.94 -8.30
C HIS A 184 -30.42 8.97 -9.22
N VAL A 185 -30.61 8.83 -10.52
CA VAL A 185 -30.19 9.78 -11.56
C VAL A 185 -31.37 10.02 -12.50
N ASP A 186 -31.61 11.27 -12.82
CA ASP A 186 -32.70 11.64 -13.75
C ASP A 186 -32.41 11.15 -15.17
N GLU A 187 -33.48 10.77 -15.88
CA GLU A 187 -33.34 10.39 -17.30
C GLU A 187 -32.95 11.59 -18.15
N LEU A 188 -32.25 11.33 -19.26
CA LEU A 188 -31.97 12.36 -20.26
C LEU A 188 -33.26 12.87 -20.92
N PRO A 189 -33.40 14.19 -21.13
CA PRO A 189 -34.49 14.73 -21.92
C PRO A 189 -34.35 14.25 -23.37
N LYS A 190 -35.43 13.71 -23.91
CA LYS A 190 -35.52 13.14 -25.26
C LYS A 190 -36.46 13.95 -26.13
N ASP A 191 -36.07 14.21 -27.37
CA ASP A 191 -36.91 14.96 -28.31
C ASP A 191 -38.11 14.14 -28.83
N LYS A 192 -37.93 12.82 -28.90
CA LYS A 192 -38.90 11.89 -29.45
C LYS A 192 -39.19 10.73 -28.50
N LYS A 193 -40.43 10.29 -28.45
CA LYS A 193 -40.80 9.04 -27.75
C LYS A 193 -40.53 7.87 -28.69
N VAL A 194 -39.61 7.01 -28.29
CA VAL A 194 -39.20 5.82 -29.05
C VAL A 194 -39.88 4.58 -28.49
N THR A 195 -40.41 3.75 -29.38
CA THR A 195 -41.05 2.46 -29.04
C THR A 195 -40.23 1.25 -29.52
N GLY A 196 -39.04 1.48 -30.09
CA GLY A 196 -38.20 0.46 -30.72
C GLY A 196 -36.83 0.26 -30.05
N VAL A 197 -36.13 -0.75 -30.53
CA VAL A 197 -34.78 -1.08 -30.09
C VAL A 197 -33.78 -0.32 -30.96
N TYR A 198 -32.80 0.35 -30.35
CA TYR A 198 -31.78 1.11 -31.06
C TYR A 198 -30.77 0.16 -31.73
N ILE A 199 -30.65 0.26 -33.06
CA ILE A 199 -29.72 -0.50 -33.89
C ILE A 199 -28.82 0.45 -34.68
N GLY A 200 -27.71 -0.06 -35.24
CA GLY A 200 -26.72 0.72 -35.95
C GLY A 200 -27.21 1.57 -37.11
N LYS A 201 -28.29 1.12 -37.78
CA LYS A 201 -28.94 1.89 -38.85
C LYS A 201 -29.51 3.23 -38.42
N MET A 202 -29.83 3.39 -37.14
CA MET A 202 -30.37 4.62 -36.56
C MET A 202 -29.26 5.54 -36.02
N ALA A 203 -28.01 5.05 -36.01
CA ALA A 203 -26.86 5.81 -35.54
C ALA A 203 -26.44 6.85 -36.58
N LYS A 204 -26.26 8.08 -36.12
CA LYS A 204 -25.60 9.15 -36.86
C LYS A 204 -24.40 9.65 -36.10
N VAL A 205 -23.48 10.27 -36.82
CA VAL A 205 -22.24 10.80 -36.26
C VAL A 205 -22.19 12.30 -36.43
N LYS A 206 -21.81 13.01 -35.38
CA LYS A 206 -21.47 14.43 -35.46
C LYS A 206 -20.05 14.60 -34.93
N THR A 207 -19.24 15.42 -35.59
CA THR A 207 -17.83 15.64 -35.22
C THR A 207 -17.54 17.13 -35.11
N ASP A 208 -16.80 17.54 -34.10
CA ASP A 208 -16.25 18.90 -33.95
C ASP A 208 -14.79 18.82 -33.49
N PHE A 209 -14.07 19.92 -33.54
CA PHE A 209 -12.64 20.00 -33.21
C PHE A 209 -12.33 21.16 -32.30
N LEU A 210 -11.39 20.96 -31.37
CA LEU A 210 -10.77 22.09 -30.70
C LEU A 210 -9.84 22.84 -31.65
N LEU A 211 -9.62 24.13 -31.38
CA LEU A 211 -8.56 24.88 -32.04
C LEU A 211 -7.18 24.30 -31.65
N GLU A 212 -6.17 24.58 -32.47
CA GLU A 212 -4.82 24.06 -32.22
C GLU A 212 -4.26 24.63 -30.91
N GLU A 213 -4.46 25.90 -30.62
CA GLU A 213 -4.04 26.55 -29.36
C GLU A 213 -4.73 25.91 -28.15
N GLU A 214 -6.05 25.72 -28.20
CA GLU A 214 -6.84 25.08 -27.14
C GLU A 214 -6.36 23.63 -26.90
N SER A 215 -6.02 22.91 -27.96
CA SER A 215 -5.50 21.56 -27.90
C SER A 215 -4.11 21.50 -27.24
N GLN A 216 -3.23 22.46 -27.56
CA GLN A 216 -1.91 22.57 -26.93
C GLN A 216 -2.03 22.93 -25.45
N ASP A 217 -2.92 23.84 -25.10
CA ASP A 217 -3.18 24.19 -23.71
C ASP A 217 -3.69 22.99 -22.91
N LEU A 218 -4.61 22.21 -23.44
CA LEU A 218 -5.13 20.99 -22.81
C LEU A 218 -4.02 19.94 -22.59
N LEU A 219 -3.07 19.82 -23.52
CA LEU A 219 -1.95 18.88 -23.39
C LEU A 219 -0.92 19.29 -22.36
N ASN A 220 -0.61 20.58 -22.26
CA ASN A 220 0.60 21.04 -21.58
C ASN A 220 0.34 21.89 -20.32
N ASN A 221 -0.79 22.60 -20.23
CA ASN A 221 -0.96 23.66 -19.25
C ASN A 221 -2.08 23.41 -18.22
N VAL A 222 -3.12 22.67 -18.59
CA VAL A 222 -4.35 22.54 -17.79
C VAL A 222 -4.16 21.66 -16.55
N ASN A 223 -3.39 20.59 -16.68
CA ASN A 223 -3.26 19.56 -15.64
C ASN A 223 -2.63 20.06 -14.33
N LYS A 224 -1.82 21.13 -14.40
CA LYS A 224 -1.10 21.67 -13.24
C LYS A 224 -2.03 22.31 -12.21
N ALA A 225 -3.16 22.86 -12.65
CA ALA A 225 -4.07 23.62 -11.79
C ALA A 225 -4.68 22.78 -10.65
N TYR A 226 -4.95 21.49 -10.92
CA TYR A 226 -5.60 20.57 -9.98
C TYR A 226 -4.94 19.19 -9.96
N ASN A 227 -3.71 19.05 -10.46
CA ASN A 227 -3.01 17.78 -10.61
C ASN A 227 -3.88 16.72 -11.31
N THR A 228 -4.52 17.11 -12.44
CA THR A 228 -5.45 16.29 -13.20
C THR A 228 -4.79 15.54 -14.35
N GLU A 229 -5.46 14.52 -14.85
CA GLU A 229 -5.21 13.93 -16.16
C GLU A 229 -6.11 14.58 -17.22
N ILE A 230 -5.76 14.44 -18.49
CA ILE A 230 -6.59 14.96 -19.61
C ILE A 230 -8.01 14.39 -19.53
N ASN A 231 -8.14 13.13 -19.14
CA ASN A 231 -9.42 12.46 -19.04
C ASN A 231 -10.34 13.13 -18.00
N ASP A 232 -9.80 13.59 -16.87
CA ASP A 232 -10.56 14.29 -15.82
C ASP A 232 -11.20 15.57 -16.38
N ILE A 233 -10.45 16.31 -17.19
CA ILE A 233 -10.89 17.55 -17.81
C ILE A 233 -11.96 17.32 -18.89
N LEU A 234 -11.74 16.33 -19.74
CA LEU A 234 -12.70 15.96 -20.79
C LEU A 234 -14.03 15.52 -20.20
N ILE A 235 -13.99 14.68 -19.15
CA ILE A 235 -15.20 14.22 -18.46
C ILE A 235 -15.86 15.39 -17.70
N SER A 236 -15.10 16.27 -17.05
CA SER A 236 -15.67 17.46 -16.39
C SER A 236 -16.48 18.32 -17.36
N ALA A 237 -15.97 18.55 -18.56
CA ALA A 237 -16.70 19.29 -19.60
C ALA A 237 -17.97 18.58 -20.06
N LEU A 238 -17.91 17.24 -20.20
CA LEU A 238 -19.09 16.43 -20.56
C LEU A 238 -20.13 16.47 -19.45
N VAL A 239 -19.75 16.27 -18.19
CA VAL A 239 -20.64 16.33 -17.03
C VAL A 239 -21.37 17.67 -16.98
N ARG A 240 -20.66 18.78 -17.19
CA ARG A 240 -21.25 20.10 -17.21
C ARG A 240 -22.28 20.26 -18.35
N SER A 241 -21.92 19.86 -19.56
CA SER A 241 -22.81 20.03 -20.74
C SER A 241 -24.09 19.19 -20.61
N ILE A 242 -23.98 17.97 -20.10
CA ILE A 242 -25.14 17.09 -19.87
C ILE A 242 -25.99 17.58 -18.70
N SER A 243 -25.35 18.05 -17.60
CA SER A 243 -26.07 18.68 -16.49
C SER A 243 -26.89 19.90 -16.93
N MET A 244 -26.36 20.74 -17.81
CA MET A 244 -27.10 21.88 -18.40
C MET A 244 -28.26 21.43 -19.26
N LEU A 245 -28.11 20.32 -20.00
CA LEU A 245 -29.19 19.75 -20.84
C LEU A 245 -30.31 19.16 -20.00
N SER A 246 -29.96 18.38 -18.94
CA SER A 246 -30.93 17.67 -18.10
C SER A 246 -31.45 18.51 -16.92
N ASN A 247 -30.85 19.65 -16.64
CA ASN A 247 -31.09 20.45 -15.45
C ASN A 247 -30.96 19.63 -14.16
N SER A 248 -30.08 18.65 -14.16
CA SER A 248 -29.79 17.74 -13.02
C SER A 248 -28.35 17.84 -12.59
N ASP A 249 -28.09 17.80 -11.28
CA ASP A 249 -26.74 17.80 -10.73
C ASP A 249 -25.99 16.49 -11.04
N LYS A 250 -26.72 15.37 -11.14
CA LYS A 250 -26.13 14.05 -11.32
C LYS A 250 -26.19 13.59 -12.77
N VAL A 251 -25.05 13.13 -13.27
CA VAL A 251 -24.89 12.61 -14.63
C VAL A 251 -24.35 11.19 -14.58
N LEU A 252 -25.08 10.25 -15.18
CA LEU A 252 -24.68 8.84 -15.30
C LEU A 252 -23.98 8.58 -16.63
N ILE A 253 -22.72 8.17 -16.59
CA ILE A 253 -21.89 7.87 -17.74
C ILE A 253 -21.34 6.45 -17.63
N SER A 254 -21.38 5.68 -18.72
CA SER A 254 -20.63 4.43 -18.85
C SER A 254 -19.20 4.74 -19.29
N LEU A 255 -18.22 4.30 -18.50
CA LEU A 255 -16.82 4.42 -18.85
C LEU A 255 -16.22 3.07 -19.23
N GLU A 256 -15.11 3.14 -19.98
CA GLU A 256 -14.31 2.00 -20.36
C GLU A 256 -12.91 2.12 -19.75
N GLY A 257 -12.47 1.07 -19.04
CA GLY A 257 -11.10 0.89 -18.60
C GLY A 257 -10.38 -0.17 -19.43
N HIS A 258 -9.07 -0.14 -19.47
CA HIS A 258 -8.30 -1.14 -20.23
C HIS A 258 -8.38 -2.56 -19.61
N GLY A 259 -8.84 -2.70 -18.36
CA GLY A 259 -9.09 -3.98 -17.68
C GLY A 259 -7.85 -4.81 -17.38
N ARG A 260 -6.66 -4.22 -17.46
CA ARG A 260 -5.37 -4.88 -17.19
C ARG A 260 -4.77 -4.44 -15.85
N GLU A 261 -5.63 -4.27 -14.85
CA GLU A 261 -5.21 -3.92 -13.50
C GLU A 261 -4.58 -5.13 -12.81
N GLU A 262 -3.55 -4.92 -12.03
CA GLU A 262 -2.85 -5.96 -11.25
C GLU A 262 -3.65 -6.34 -9.99
N ILE A 263 -4.86 -6.89 -10.20
CA ILE A 263 -5.74 -7.28 -9.09
C ILE A 263 -5.38 -8.64 -8.49
N PHE A 264 -4.53 -9.42 -9.15
CA PHE A 264 -4.09 -10.75 -8.71
C PHE A 264 -2.57 -10.89 -8.83
N ASN A 265 -1.88 -11.17 -7.75
CA ASN A 265 -0.41 -11.18 -7.62
C ASN A 265 0.35 -12.20 -8.50
N LYS A 266 -0.35 -13.12 -9.19
CA LYS A 266 0.29 -14.21 -9.96
C LYS A 266 0.15 -14.06 -11.46
N VAL A 267 -0.38 -12.94 -11.95
CA VAL A 267 -0.81 -12.79 -13.34
C VAL A 267 -0.11 -11.58 -13.96
N ASP A 268 0.76 -11.82 -14.92
CA ASP A 268 1.33 -10.78 -15.80
C ASP A 268 0.62 -10.81 -17.14
N ILE A 269 -0.19 -9.78 -17.43
CA ILE A 269 -0.94 -9.62 -18.67
C ILE A 269 -0.48 -8.42 -19.52
N THR A 270 0.69 -7.88 -19.22
CA THR A 270 1.23 -6.68 -19.87
C THR A 270 1.36 -6.81 -21.39
N ARG A 271 1.70 -8.00 -21.89
CA ARG A 271 1.78 -8.30 -23.33
C ARG A 271 0.79 -9.39 -23.79
N THR A 272 -0.23 -9.68 -23.01
CA THR A 272 -1.25 -10.67 -23.40
C THR A 272 -2.26 -10.05 -24.36
N VAL A 273 -2.45 -10.65 -25.52
CA VAL A 273 -3.50 -10.26 -26.48
C VAL A 273 -4.82 -10.88 -26.06
N GLY A 274 -5.91 -10.11 -26.12
CA GLY A 274 -7.26 -10.52 -25.76
C GLY A 274 -8.21 -9.33 -25.57
N TRP A 275 -9.43 -9.56 -25.13
CA TRP A 275 -10.36 -8.51 -24.78
C TRP A 275 -10.47 -8.34 -23.28
N PHE A 276 -9.74 -7.38 -22.72
CA PHE A 276 -9.69 -7.08 -21.29
C PHE A 276 -10.58 -5.92 -20.88
N THR A 277 -11.09 -5.12 -21.82
CA THR A 277 -11.85 -3.91 -21.55
C THR A 277 -12.95 -4.12 -20.51
N ALA A 278 -12.88 -3.34 -19.43
CA ALA A 278 -13.89 -3.29 -18.39
C ALA A 278 -14.84 -2.12 -18.64
N LYS A 279 -16.16 -2.40 -18.57
CA LYS A 279 -17.21 -1.37 -18.68
C LYS A 279 -17.96 -1.25 -17.36
N TYR A 280 -18.17 -0.02 -16.90
CA TYR A 280 -18.80 0.25 -15.60
C TYR A 280 -19.52 1.61 -15.61
N PRO A 281 -20.60 1.75 -14.82
CA PRO A 281 -21.32 3.01 -14.67
C PRO A 281 -20.61 3.90 -13.66
N VAL A 282 -20.57 5.20 -13.91
CA VAL A 282 -20.09 6.22 -12.98
C VAL A 282 -21.10 7.34 -12.89
N ILE A 283 -21.39 7.81 -11.69
CA ILE A 283 -22.26 8.94 -11.43
C ILE A 283 -21.40 10.12 -11.02
N PHE A 284 -21.46 11.19 -11.79
CA PHE A 284 -20.74 12.43 -11.54
C PHE A 284 -21.69 13.49 -11.01
N SER A 285 -21.20 14.41 -10.15
CA SER A 285 -21.90 15.60 -9.71
C SER A 285 -21.33 16.84 -10.41
N ALA A 286 -22.18 17.63 -11.05
CA ALA A 286 -21.80 18.89 -11.66
C ALA A 286 -21.56 20.00 -10.61
N GLY A 287 -22.14 19.87 -9.42
CA GLY A 287 -22.11 20.88 -8.37
C GLY A 287 -23.19 21.96 -8.54
N ALA A 288 -23.88 22.28 -7.46
CA ALA A 288 -25.03 23.20 -7.50
C ALA A 288 -24.66 24.66 -7.82
N ASP A 289 -23.39 25.07 -7.65
CA ASP A 289 -22.91 26.44 -7.78
C ASP A 289 -22.19 26.74 -9.10
N ASN A 290 -22.21 25.85 -10.04
CA ASN A 290 -21.56 25.96 -11.35
C ASN A 290 -20.05 26.30 -11.30
N SER A 291 -19.37 26.03 -10.17
CA SER A 291 -17.94 26.31 -9.99
C SER A 291 -17.08 25.30 -10.76
N TYR A 292 -16.22 25.77 -11.65
CA TYR A 292 -15.26 24.92 -12.38
C TYR A 292 -14.31 24.21 -11.44
N SER A 293 -13.85 24.89 -10.38
CA SER A 293 -12.97 24.31 -9.36
C SER A 293 -13.62 23.09 -8.69
N LYS A 294 -14.88 23.20 -8.24
CA LYS A 294 -15.60 22.09 -7.63
C LYS A 294 -15.88 20.97 -8.61
N LEU A 295 -16.30 21.31 -9.82
CA LEU A 295 -16.58 20.33 -10.89
C LEU A 295 -15.34 19.48 -11.19
N ILE A 296 -14.18 20.10 -11.41
CA ILE A 296 -12.94 19.41 -11.74
C ILE A 296 -12.50 18.52 -10.57
N LYS A 297 -12.52 19.05 -9.34
CA LYS A 297 -12.16 18.30 -8.14
C LYS A 297 -13.08 17.09 -7.94
N ASN A 298 -14.40 17.30 -8.01
CA ASN A 298 -15.38 16.22 -7.86
C ASN A 298 -15.21 15.14 -8.93
N THR A 299 -14.98 15.54 -10.19
CA THR A 299 -14.76 14.59 -11.28
C THR A 299 -13.52 13.75 -11.07
N LYS A 300 -12.39 14.39 -10.74
CA LYS A 300 -11.13 13.71 -10.44
C LYS A 300 -11.27 12.76 -9.24
N ASP A 301 -11.82 13.25 -8.12
CA ASP A 301 -12.00 12.45 -6.93
C ASP A 301 -12.92 11.25 -7.18
N THR A 302 -14.00 11.45 -7.98
CA THR A 302 -14.89 10.35 -8.39
C THR A 302 -14.12 9.29 -9.17
N LEU A 303 -13.33 9.70 -10.18
CA LEU A 303 -12.56 8.76 -11.03
C LEU A 303 -11.49 8.00 -10.24
N LYS A 304 -10.78 8.67 -9.34
CA LYS A 304 -9.73 8.05 -8.51
C LYS A 304 -10.29 7.07 -7.47
N ARG A 305 -11.52 7.28 -6.99
CA ARG A 305 -12.18 6.40 -6.01
C ARG A 305 -12.81 5.14 -6.62
N ILE A 306 -12.86 4.99 -7.94
CA ILE A 306 -13.40 3.80 -8.60
C ILE A 306 -12.56 2.56 -8.25
N PRO A 307 -13.13 1.55 -7.57
CA PRO A 307 -12.39 0.36 -7.17
C PRO A 307 -11.79 -0.37 -8.38
N ASN A 308 -10.47 -0.59 -8.33
CA ASN A 308 -9.73 -1.32 -9.37
C ASN A 308 -10.07 -0.86 -10.79
N LYS A 309 -10.26 0.46 -10.96
CA LYS A 309 -10.65 1.09 -12.25
C LYS A 309 -11.80 0.38 -12.95
N GLY A 310 -12.77 -0.10 -12.16
CA GLY A 310 -14.03 -0.68 -12.65
C GLY A 310 -14.01 -2.16 -12.99
N VAL A 311 -12.86 -2.86 -12.96
CA VAL A 311 -12.77 -4.30 -13.28
C VAL A 311 -13.69 -5.13 -12.39
N THR A 312 -13.75 -4.82 -11.10
CA THR A 312 -14.58 -5.54 -10.12
C THR A 312 -16.09 -5.45 -10.42
N TYR A 313 -16.56 -4.39 -11.10
CA TYR A 313 -17.97 -4.27 -11.49
C TYR A 313 -18.41 -5.43 -12.41
N GLY A 314 -17.60 -5.71 -13.44
CA GLY A 314 -17.87 -6.81 -14.38
C GLY A 314 -17.83 -8.18 -13.71
N ILE A 315 -16.88 -8.38 -12.79
CA ILE A 315 -16.76 -9.64 -12.03
C ILE A 315 -18.00 -9.86 -11.17
N LEU A 316 -18.44 -8.84 -10.42
CA LEU A 316 -19.63 -8.91 -9.59
C LEU A 316 -20.92 -9.11 -10.39
N LYS A 317 -21.03 -8.49 -11.56
CA LYS A 317 -22.24 -8.51 -12.39
C LYS A 317 -22.42 -9.81 -13.17
N TYR A 318 -21.32 -10.39 -13.68
CA TYR A 318 -21.40 -11.45 -14.70
C TYR A 318 -20.82 -12.79 -14.27
N ILE A 319 -19.98 -12.83 -13.24
CA ILE A 319 -19.22 -14.03 -12.89
C ILE A 319 -19.58 -14.53 -11.50
N ARG A 320 -19.70 -13.62 -10.51
CA ARG A 320 -20.04 -13.99 -9.15
C ARG A 320 -21.54 -14.33 -9.01
N GLU A 321 -21.85 -15.43 -8.31
CA GLU A 321 -23.23 -15.68 -7.89
C GLU A 321 -23.69 -14.62 -6.90
N ASN A 322 -24.92 -14.12 -7.08
CA ASN A 322 -25.41 -12.94 -6.37
C ASN A 322 -25.89 -13.29 -4.93
N GLU A 323 -24.95 -13.55 -4.04
CA GLU A 323 -25.24 -13.84 -2.62
C GLU A 323 -25.50 -12.56 -1.78
N ASP A 324 -25.03 -11.37 -2.26
CA ASP A 324 -24.99 -10.13 -1.49
C ASP A 324 -26.15 -9.17 -1.75
N SER A 325 -27.23 -9.60 -2.38
CA SER A 325 -28.37 -8.75 -2.76
C SER A 325 -28.00 -7.49 -3.58
N LEU A 326 -26.90 -7.50 -4.31
CA LEU A 326 -26.52 -6.41 -5.23
C LEU A 326 -27.34 -6.53 -6.52
N GLU A 327 -28.23 -5.59 -6.74
CA GLU A 327 -29.05 -5.53 -7.95
C GLU A 327 -28.46 -4.53 -8.95
N PHE A 328 -28.16 -4.98 -10.17
CA PHE A 328 -27.62 -4.16 -11.25
C PHE A 328 -28.76 -3.54 -12.08
N LYS A 329 -29.21 -2.35 -11.65
CA LYS A 329 -30.39 -1.65 -12.20
C LYS A 329 -30.02 -0.55 -13.19
N LEU A 330 -28.84 0.06 -13.03
CA LEU A 330 -28.42 1.21 -13.83
C LEU A 330 -28.28 0.84 -15.31
N LYS A 331 -28.82 1.69 -16.15
CA LYS A 331 -28.73 1.59 -17.62
C LYS A 331 -28.20 2.93 -18.14
N PRO A 332 -26.90 3.15 -18.19
CA PRO A 332 -26.33 4.38 -18.72
C PRO A 332 -26.79 4.60 -20.19
N GLU A 333 -27.26 5.79 -20.50
CA GLU A 333 -27.60 6.18 -21.85
C GLU A 333 -26.45 6.89 -22.57
N ILE A 334 -25.42 7.28 -21.81
CA ILE A 334 -24.23 7.98 -22.29
C ILE A 334 -23.00 7.05 -22.10
N SER A 335 -22.17 6.95 -23.14
CA SER A 335 -20.80 6.44 -22.98
C SER A 335 -19.78 7.51 -23.32
N PHE A 336 -18.59 7.37 -22.74
CA PHE A 336 -17.45 8.24 -23.01
C PHE A 336 -16.16 7.42 -23.09
N ASN A 337 -15.38 7.70 -24.14
CA ASN A 337 -14.08 7.07 -24.34
C ASN A 337 -13.05 8.09 -24.85
N TYR A 338 -11.87 8.15 -24.22
CA TYR A 338 -10.74 8.92 -24.67
C TYR A 338 -9.64 7.99 -25.21
N LEU A 339 -9.37 8.06 -26.51
CA LEU A 339 -8.45 7.16 -27.21
C LEU A 339 -6.98 7.64 -27.25
N GLY A 340 -6.70 8.81 -26.67
CA GLY A 340 -5.34 9.36 -26.64
C GLY A 340 -4.79 9.65 -28.05
N ARG A 341 -3.49 9.37 -28.25
CA ARG A 341 -2.77 9.54 -29.54
C ARG A 341 -2.71 8.25 -30.36
N PHE A 342 -3.68 7.37 -30.22
CA PHE A 342 -3.68 6.03 -30.81
C PHE A 342 -3.35 6.00 -32.31
N ARG A 343 -3.67 7.06 -33.06
CA ARG A 343 -3.43 7.10 -34.53
C ARG A 343 -1.97 7.37 -34.90
N GLU A 344 -1.18 8.02 -34.06
CA GLU A 344 0.23 8.35 -34.34
C GLU A 344 1.17 7.18 -34.04
N ASP A 345 0.81 6.32 -33.07
CA ASP A 345 1.56 5.13 -32.70
C ASP A 345 1.58 4.04 -33.80
N MET A 346 0.77 4.21 -34.87
CA MET A 346 0.71 3.26 -36.00
C MET A 346 1.74 3.52 -37.09
N ASN A 347 2.35 4.69 -37.14
CA ASN A 347 3.38 5.00 -38.14
C ASN A 347 4.73 4.48 -37.66
N THR A 348 5.36 3.66 -38.52
CA THR A 348 6.66 3.05 -38.26
C THR A 348 7.57 3.28 -39.46
N ASP A 349 8.85 2.90 -39.36
CA ASP A 349 9.77 2.92 -40.48
C ASP A 349 9.38 1.92 -41.58
N THR A 350 8.50 0.97 -41.27
CA THR A 350 8.10 -0.12 -42.18
C THR A 350 6.82 0.17 -42.96
N PHE A 351 5.85 0.80 -42.30
CA PHE A 351 4.52 1.11 -42.86
C PHE A 351 3.89 2.31 -42.15
N GLU A 352 2.93 2.91 -42.86
CA GLU A 352 2.12 4.03 -42.36
C GLU A 352 0.65 3.63 -42.29
N LYS A 353 -0.15 4.41 -41.55
CA LYS A 353 -1.58 4.27 -41.58
C LYS A 353 -2.12 4.68 -42.95
N SER A 354 -2.94 3.83 -43.57
CA SER A 354 -3.65 4.17 -44.80
C SER A 354 -4.76 5.19 -44.55
N ASN A 355 -4.98 6.06 -45.54
CA ASN A 355 -6.14 6.99 -45.57
C ASN A 355 -7.41 6.36 -46.14
N ILE A 356 -7.34 5.10 -46.63
CA ILE A 356 -8.50 4.41 -47.20
C ILE A 356 -9.35 3.82 -46.07
N ASP A 357 -10.67 3.96 -46.23
CA ASP A 357 -11.67 3.46 -45.27
C ASP A 357 -11.66 1.93 -45.23
N CYS A 358 -11.61 1.37 -44.01
CA CYS A 358 -11.63 -0.08 -43.76
C CYS A 358 -13.02 -0.73 -43.99
N GLY A 359 -14.05 0.02 -44.33
CA GLY A 359 -15.42 -0.45 -44.40
C GLY A 359 -16.13 -0.50 -43.00
N GLU A 360 -17.27 -1.15 -42.97
CA GLU A 360 -18.10 -1.27 -41.78
C GLU A 360 -17.47 -2.27 -40.78
N LEU A 361 -17.10 -1.77 -39.60
CA LEU A 361 -16.51 -2.60 -38.54
C LEU A 361 -17.55 -3.44 -37.80
N ILE A 362 -18.76 -2.90 -37.69
CA ILE A 362 -19.90 -3.49 -36.97
C ILE A 362 -21.13 -3.52 -37.86
N SER A 363 -21.86 -4.63 -37.85
CA SER A 363 -23.12 -4.70 -38.62
C SER A 363 -24.12 -3.66 -38.15
N LEU A 364 -24.66 -2.91 -39.11
CA LEU A 364 -25.73 -1.91 -38.87
C LEU A 364 -27.01 -2.51 -38.26
N ASP A 365 -27.18 -3.84 -38.30
CA ASP A 365 -28.31 -4.54 -37.69
C ASP A 365 -28.06 -4.89 -36.20
N ASN A 366 -26.85 -4.68 -35.72
CA ASN A 366 -26.54 -4.90 -34.31
C ASN A 366 -27.09 -3.80 -33.40
N LEU A 367 -27.32 -4.15 -32.13
CA LEU A 367 -27.83 -3.23 -31.13
C LEU A 367 -26.73 -2.22 -30.75
N ASN A 368 -27.14 -0.95 -30.67
CA ASN A 368 -26.37 0.06 -29.96
C ASN A 368 -26.88 0.16 -28.53
N LEU A 369 -25.94 0.27 -27.58
CA LEU A 369 -26.25 0.26 -26.15
C LEU A 369 -26.54 1.66 -25.61
N TYR A 370 -25.96 2.69 -26.20
CA TYR A 370 -25.98 4.07 -25.70
C TYR A 370 -26.67 5.00 -26.68
N ASN A 371 -27.54 5.87 -26.17
CA ASN A 371 -28.20 6.90 -26.98
C ASN A 371 -27.24 8.02 -27.40
N LEU A 372 -26.20 8.27 -26.58
CA LEU A 372 -25.11 9.22 -26.84
C LEU A 372 -23.78 8.53 -26.55
N ASP A 373 -22.94 8.38 -27.56
CA ASP A 373 -21.61 7.74 -27.43
C ASP A 373 -20.53 8.73 -27.84
N PHE A 374 -19.82 9.26 -26.85
CA PHE A 374 -18.76 10.24 -27.02
C PHE A 374 -17.40 9.57 -27.16
N THR A 375 -16.69 9.93 -28.21
CA THR A 375 -15.30 9.55 -28.40
C THR A 375 -14.47 10.79 -28.63
N VAL A 376 -13.38 10.93 -27.85
CA VAL A 376 -12.39 12.00 -28.03
C VAL A 376 -11.06 11.38 -28.40
N ILE A 377 -10.41 11.94 -29.42
CA ILE A 377 -9.13 11.45 -29.93
C ILE A 377 -8.21 12.62 -30.25
N ASN A 378 -6.93 12.49 -29.97
CA ASN A 378 -5.91 13.45 -30.41
C ASN A 378 -5.34 13.02 -31.78
N VAL A 379 -5.54 13.85 -32.80
CA VAL A 379 -5.03 13.63 -34.16
C VAL A 379 -4.14 14.80 -34.53
N LYS A 380 -2.84 14.57 -34.74
CA LYS A 380 -1.86 15.62 -35.10
C LYS A 380 -1.90 16.82 -34.17
N ASN A 381 -1.87 16.54 -32.84
CA ASN A 381 -1.96 17.54 -31.77
C ASN A 381 -3.25 18.38 -31.77
N ARG A 382 -4.31 17.91 -32.38
CA ARG A 382 -5.63 18.53 -32.36
C ARG A 382 -6.68 17.55 -31.84
N PHE A 383 -7.52 17.96 -30.89
CA PHE A 383 -8.56 17.10 -30.35
C PHE A 383 -9.78 17.11 -31.25
N GLU A 384 -10.17 15.94 -31.71
CA GLU A 384 -11.40 15.61 -32.41
C GLU A 384 -12.42 15.06 -31.43
N ILE A 385 -13.60 15.61 -31.38
CA ILE A 385 -14.74 15.20 -30.56
C ILE A 385 -15.79 14.59 -31.51
N SER A 386 -16.05 13.31 -31.34
CA SER A 386 -17.04 12.56 -32.11
C SER A 386 -18.18 12.11 -31.23
N LEU A 387 -19.41 12.37 -31.65
CA LEU A 387 -20.63 11.93 -30.97
C LEU A 387 -21.45 11.05 -31.92
N ILE A 388 -21.58 9.77 -31.57
CA ILE A 388 -22.52 8.86 -32.20
C ILE A 388 -23.82 8.94 -31.41
N TYR A 389 -24.94 9.18 -32.09
CA TYR A 389 -26.23 9.39 -31.44
C TYR A 389 -27.38 8.63 -32.11
N ASN A 390 -28.42 8.35 -31.34
CA ASN A 390 -29.66 7.73 -31.80
C ASN A 390 -30.55 8.78 -32.45
N SER A 391 -30.65 8.76 -33.77
CA SER A 391 -31.44 9.73 -34.57
C SER A 391 -32.97 9.57 -34.42
N ASP A 392 -33.42 8.43 -33.86
CA ASP A 392 -34.83 8.22 -33.52
C ASP A 392 -35.20 8.84 -32.16
N VAL A 393 -34.22 9.17 -31.34
CA VAL A 393 -34.37 9.78 -30.01
C VAL A 393 -34.14 11.29 -30.07
N PHE A 394 -33.04 11.70 -30.74
CA PHE A 394 -32.59 13.09 -30.76
C PHE A 394 -32.71 13.71 -32.16
N ASN A 395 -33.10 14.98 -32.19
CA ASN A 395 -33.03 15.80 -33.41
C ASN A 395 -31.57 16.30 -33.59
N GLU A 396 -31.24 16.64 -34.84
CA GLU A 396 -29.89 17.13 -35.16
C GLU A 396 -29.59 18.46 -34.45
N GLU A 397 -30.59 19.33 -34.27
CA GLU A 397 -30.47 20.60 -33.54
C GLU A 397 -30.09 20.40 -32.06
N THR A 398 -30.68 19.39 -31.40
CA THR A 398 -30.35 19.04 -30.03
C THR A 398 -28.89 18.50 -29.93
N ILE A 399 -28.47 17.69 -30.88
CA ILE A 399 -27.12 17.17 -30.99
C ILE A 399 -26.09 18.28 -31.24
N ASP A 400 -26.42 19.22 -32.16
CA ASP A 400 -25.58 20.38 -32.43
C ASP A 400 -25.39 21.24 -31.17
N LYS A 401 -26.45 21.38 -30.37
CA LYS A 401 -26.37 22.07 -29.09
C LYS A 401 -25.49 21.30 -28.09
N ILE A 402 -25.69 19.99 -27.94
CA ILE A 402 -24.92 19.16 -27.00
C ILE A 402 -23.41 19.24 -27.31
N ILE A 403 -23.03 19.04 -28.58
CA ILE A 403 -21.59 19.04 -28.95
C ILE A 403 -20.97 20.44 -28.79
N LYS A 404 -21.75 21.48 -29.10
CA LYS A 404 -21.33 22.87 -28.89
C LYS A 404 -21.19 23.22 -27.43
N ASP A 405 -22.13 22.82 -26.57
CA ASP A 405 -22.10 23.07 -25.14
C ASP A 405 -20.93 22.28 -24.48
N TYR A 406 -20.67 21.05 -24.97
CA TYR A 406 -19.52 20.28 -24.54
C TYR A 406 -18.19 20.97 -24.88
N LYS A 407 -18.03 21.38 -26.14
CA LYS A 407 -16.85 22.11 -26.60
C LYS A 407 -16.65 23.43 -25.83
N ASN A 408 -17.73 24.22 -25.68
CA ASN A 408 -17.67 25.48 -24.93
C ASN A 408 -17.26 25.23 -23.46
N SER A 409 -17.88 24.26 -22.80
CA SER A 409 -17.51 23.88 -21.43
C SER A 409 -16.04 23.48 -21.32
N LEU A 410 -15.52 22.73 -22.30
CA LEU A 410 -14.12 22.33 -22.36
C LEU A 410 -13.18 23.53 -22.51
N VAL A 411 -13.52 24.46 -23.43
CA VAL A 411 -12.73 25.69 -23.63
C VAL A 411 -12.74 26.58 -22.39
N GLU A 412 -13.89 26.71 -21.72
CA GLU A 412 -14.01 27.49 -20.48
C GLU A 412 -13.20 26.86 -19.34
N ILE A 413 -13.18 25.53 -19.22
CA ILE A 413 -12.34 24.81 -18.24
C ILE A 413 -10.84 24.99 -18.55
N ILE A 414 -10.45 24.92 -19.84
CA ILE A 414 -9.07 25.17 -20.27
C ILE A 414 -8.63 26.56 -19.84
N HIS A 415 -9.46 27.59 -20.13
CA HIS A 415 -9.18 28.97 -19.73
C HIS A 415 -9.12 29.14 -18.21
N HIS A 416 -10.04 28.51 -17.47
CA HIS A 416 -10.04 28.54 -16.01
C HIS A 416 -8.73 27.99 -15.43
N CYS A 417 -8.31 26.83 -15.91
CA CYS A 417 -7.08 26.20 -15.41
C CYS A 417 -5.81 26.95 -15.83
N LYS A 418 -5.75 27.46 -17.06
CA LYS A 418 -4.60 28.23 -17.59
C LYS A 418 -4.37 29.52 -16.82
N ASN A 419 -5.44 30.20 -16.38
CA ASN A 419 -5.37 31.47 -15.66
C ASN A 419 -5.22 31.31 -14.14
N LYS A 420 -4.97 30.09 -13.65
CA LYS A 420 -4.79 29.82 -12.24
C LYS A 420 -3.30 29.84 -11.90
N ASP A 421 -2.90 30.75 -11.01
CA ASP A 421 -1.51 30.92 -10.62
C ASP A 421 -1.03 29.81 -9.70
N ASP A 422 -1.88 29.35 -8.75
CA ASP A 422 -1.57 28.33 -7.77
C ASP A 422 -2.26 27.00 -8.08
N SER A 423 -1.54 25.91 -7.86
CA SER A 423 -2.12 24.56 -7.89
C SER A 423 -2.98 24.30 -6.65
N GLU A 424 -4.20 23.81 -6.83
CA GLU A 424 -5.04 23.33 -5.73
C GLU A 424 -5.00 21.81 -5.65
N ILE A 425 -4.80 21.31 -4.43
CA ILE A 425 -4.85 19.86 -4.16
C ILE A 425 -6.30 19.37 -4.09
N THR A 426 -6.53 18.16 -4.56
CA THR A 426 -7.80 17.44 -4.36
C THR A 426 -7.68 16.46 -3.20
N ILE A 427 -8.81 16.01 -2.68
CA ILE A 427 -8.80 15.04 -1.56
C ILE A 427 -8.01 13.78 -1.95
N THR A 428 -8.20 13.29 -3.17
CA THR A 428 -7.52 12.07 -3.64
C THR A 428 -6.04 12.23 -3.94
N ASP A 429 -5.49 13.45 -3.88
CA ASP A 429 -4.04 13.67 -3.91
C ASP A 429 -3.38 13.39 -2.55
N ILE A 430 -4.14 13.51 -1.46
CA ILE A 430 -3.62 13.43 -0.10
C ILE A 430 -4.19 12.25 0.70
N THR A 431 -5.32 11.67 0.27
CA THR A 431 -5.92 10.54 0.98
C THR A 431 -6.89 9.74 0.10
N ASN A 432 -7.04 8.45 0.42
CA ASN A 432 -8.12 7.61 -0.08
C ASN A 432 -9.30 7.50 0.90
N GLU A 433 -9.18 8.10 2.09
CA GLU A 433 -10.22 8.06 3.13
C GLU A 433 -11.46 8.87 2.74
N ASP A 434 -12.59 8.53 3.35
CA ASP A 434 -13.87 9.23 3.13
C ASP A 434 -13.90 10.56 3.90
N ILE A 435 -13.10 11.51 3.42
CA ILE A 435 -13.00 12.87 3.93
C ILE A 435 -13.74 13.81 2.97
N THR A 436 -14.38 14.84 3.53
CA THR A 436 -15.09 15.88 2.77
C THR A 436 -14.26 17.15 2.64
N TYR A 437 -14.51 17.96 1.61
CA TYR A 437 -13.89 19.29 1.49
C TYR A 437 -14.29 20.23 2.63
N GLU A 438 -15.45 20.00 3.28
CA GLU A 438 -15.87 20.77 4.45
C GLU A 438 -15.00 20.47 5.68
N GLU A 439 -14.73 19.19 5.96
CA GLU A 439 -13.82 18.77 7.01
C GLU A 439 -12.41 19.28 6.76
N LEU A 440 -11.91 19.12 5.54
CA LEU A 440 -10.58 19.62 5.15
C LEU A 440 -10.47 21.15 5.31
N SER A 441 -11.53 21.90 4.97
CA SER A 441 -11.60 23.35 5.18
C SER A 441 -11.61 23.73 6.66
N LYS A 442 -12.22 22.93 7.53
CA LYS A 442 -12.24 23.15 8.99
C LYS A 442 -10.89 22.90 9.64
N TYR A 443 -10.06 22.04 9.07
CA TYR A 443 -8.73 21.76 9.57
C TYR A 443 -7.86 23.05 9.64
N GLY A 444 -8.11 24.04 8.76
CA GLY A 444 -7.64 25.42 8.92
C GLY A 444 -6.14 25.66 8.73
N ASN A 445 -5.34 24.61 8.55
CA ASN A 445 -3.91 24.70 8.28
C ASN A 445 -3.64 24.88 6.77
N ASP A 446 -2.42 25.22 6.41
CA ASP A 446 -2.02 25.34 5.01
C ASP A 446 -2.18 23.99 4.29
N LEU A 447 -3.26 23.83 3.54
CA LEU A 447 -3.57 22.62 2.80
C LEU A 447 -2.47 22.26 1.80
N ASN A 448 -1.76 23.24 1.27
CA ASN A 448 -0.65 23.02 0.34
C ASN A 448 0.55 22.36 1.04
N ASN A 449 0.66 22.48 2.35
CA ASN A 449 1.68 21.83 3.17
C ASN A 449 1.31 20.38 3.53
N ILE A 450 0.10 19.89 3.22
CA ILE A 450 -0.27 18.50 3.47
C ILE A 450 0.33 17.61 2.36
N GLN A 451 1.02 16.55 2.77
CA GLN A 451 1.53 15.49 1.90
C GLN A 451 0.55 14.31 1.85
N GLY A 452 -0.02 13.91 2.98
CA GLY A 452 -0.94 12.79 3.08
C GLY A 452 -1.76 12.80 4.38
N ILE A 453 -2.95 12.19 4.34
CA ILE A 453 -3.82 11.97 5.50
C ILE A 453 -4.18 10.50 5.54
N TYR A 454 -4.02 9.86 6.70
CA TYR A 454 -4.24 8.42 6.88
C TYR A 454 -4.95 8.16 8.21
N LYS A 455 -5.65 7.03 8.33
CA LYS A 455 -6.13 6.54 9.62
C LYS A 455 -4.96 6.17 10.53
N LEU A 456 -5.17 6.30 11.82
CA LEU A 456 -4.21 5.82 12.79
C LEU A 456 -4.14 4.29 12.76
N THR A 457 -2.94 3.75 12.96
CA THR A 457 -2.80 2.33 13.30
C THR A 457 -3.48 2.07 14.64
N MET A 458 -3.80 0.82 14.93
CA MET A 458 -4.47 0.48 16.19
C MET A 458 -3.63 0.81 17.42
N MET A 459 -2.30 0.67 17.31
CA MET A 459 -1.39 1.06 18.39
C MET A 459 -1.40 2.59 18.57
N GLN A 460 -1.34 3.35 17.48
CA GLN A 460 -1.44 4.80 17.54
C GLN A 460 -2.78 5.27 18.14
N GLN A 461 -3.89 4.59 17.84
CA GLN A 461 -5.19 4.91 18.43
C GLN A 461 -5.18 4.75 19.95
N GLY A 462 -4.59 3.68 20.47
CA GLY A 462 -4.42 3.45 21.91
C GLY A 462 -3.59 4.55 22.56
N MET A 463 -2.44 4.88 22.00
CA MET A 463 -1.55 5.93 22.51
C MET A 463 -2.21 7.31 22.46
N PHE A 464 -2.90 7.64 21.35
CA PHE A 464 -3.62 8.90 21.20
C PHE A 464 -4.73 9.04 22.25
N TYR A 465 -5.49 7.97 22.49
CA TYR A 465 -6.54 7.96 23.49
C TYR A 465 -5.99 8.18 24.90
N HIS A 466 -4.92 7.48 25.29
CA HIS A 466 -4.29 7.65 26.59
C HIS A 466 -3.68 9.04 26.78
N SER A 467 -3.05 9.60 25.77
CA SER A 467 -2.50 10.97 25.82
C SER A 467 -3.59 12.04 25.99
N ARG A 468 -4.80 11.79 25.51
CA ARG A 468 -5.95 12.71 25.74
C ARG A 468 -6.62 12.54 27.10
N LEU A 469 -6.59 11.35 27.70
CA LEU A 469 -7.14 11.12 29.04
C LEU A 469 -6.34 11.83 30.12
N ASP A 470 -5.02 11.90 29.97
CA ASP A 470 -4.13 12.61 30.90
C ASP A 470 -3.05 13.37 30.12
N GLU A 471 -3.33 14.63 29.79
CA GLU A 471 -2.43 15.51 29.07
C GLU A 471 -1.11 15.81 29.83
N LYS A 472 -1.05 15.50 31.14
CA LYS A 472 0.16 15.64 31.98
C LYS A 472 0.88 14.34 32.20
N SER A 473 0.43 13.24 31.59
CA SER A 473 1.09 11.96 31.66
C SER A 473 2.45 12.03 30.98
N GLU A 474 3.47 11.47 31.61
CA GLU A 474 4.78 11.27 31.00
C GLU A 474 4.85 9.96 30.19
N SER A 475 3.74 9.23 30.11
CA SER A 475 3.64 8.00 29.32
C SER A 475 3.84 8.31 27.83
N TYR A 476 4.53 7.42 27.15
CA TYR A 476 4.90 7.54 25.74
C TYR A 476 5.83 8.71 25.39
N HIS A 477 6.39 9.42 26.38
CA HIS A 477 7.47 10.35 26.19
C HIS A 477 8.80 9.64 26.39
N GLU A 478 9.46 9.35 25.29
CA GLU A 478 10.79 8.75 25.29
C GLU A 478 11.87 9.82 25.26
N SER A 479 12.98 9.55 25.90
CA SER A 479 14.16 10.40 25.86
C SER A 479 15.41 9.56 25.83
N VAL A 480 16.34 9.92 24.96
CA VAL A 480 17.66 9.32 24.88
C VAL A 480 18.70 10.41 25.14
N ILE A 481 19.62 10.14 26.04
CA ILE A 481 20.74 11.02 26.39
C ILE A 481 22.01 10.40 25.85
N VAL A 482 22.68 11.10 24.94
CA VAL A 482 23.97 10.69 24.36
C VAL A 482 25.07 11.63 24.87
N GLY A 483 26.10 11.05 25.46
CA GLY A 483 27.31 11.80 25.85
C GLY A 483 28.28 11.95 24.67
N LEU A 484 28.70 13.17 24.38
CA LEU A 484 29.63 13.47 23.30
C LEU A 484 30.89 14.12 23.87
N GLU A 485 32.07 13.58 23.53
CA GLU A 485 33.38 14.20 23.82
C GLU A 485 33.99 14.78 22.56
N GLY A 486 34.46 16.01 22.63
CA GLY A 486 34.97 16.81 21.53
C GLY A 486 34.21 18.11 21.35
N GLU A 487 34.55 18.90 20.32
CA GLU A 487 33.88 20.19 20.04
C GLU A 487 32.73 19.99 19.04
N VAL A 488 31.49 20.12 19.51
CA VAL A 488 30.29 19.99 18.66
C VAL A 488 30.03 21.30 17.89
N ASP A 489 29.94 21.19 16.58
CA ASP A 489 29.47 22.30 15.73
C ASP A 489 27.93 22.33 15.74
N VAL A 490 27.38 23.25 16.50
CA VAL A 490 25.92 23.42 16.69
C VAL A 490 25.19 23.68 15.37
N ASN A 491 25.80 24.49 14.47
CA ASN A 491 25.17 24.82 13.20
C ASN A 491 25.10 23.60 12.25
N THR A 492 26.17 22.80 12.25
CA THR A 492 26.21 21.56 11.47
C THR A 492 25.21 20.53 12.00
N LEU A 493 25.11 20.40 13.32
CA LEU A 493 24.11 19.50 13.93
C LEU A 493 22.67 19.97 13.69
N ASP A 494 22.41 21.28 13.70
CA ASP A 494 21.09 21.84 13.35
C ASP A 494 20.71 21.57 11.89
N LYS A 495 21.67 21.65 10.97
CA LYS A 495 21.46 21.26 9.57
C LYS A 495 21.15 19.77 9.42
N ALA A 496 21.89 18.91 10.14
CA ALA A 496 21.64 17.48 10.16
C ALA A 496 20.24 17.15 10.67
N TYR A 497 19.82 17.77 11.77
CA TYR A 497 18.50 17.60 12.34
C TYR A 497 17.38 18.06 11.39
N LYS A 498 17.52 19.21 10.75
CA LYS A 498 16.56 19.70 9.75
C LYS A 498 16.44 18.72 8.57
N LYS A 499 17.58 18.21 8.08
CA LYS A 499 17.59 17.27 6.97
C LYS A 499 16.95 15.93 7.35
N LEU A 500 17.20 15.43 8.56
CA LEU A 500 16.57 14.23 9.10
C LEU A 500 15.04 14.35 9.13
N VAL A 501 14.51 15.46 9.67
CA VAL A 501 13.05 15.70 9.71
C VAL A 501 12.45 15.87 8.31
N GLU A 502 13.18 16.44 7.37
CA GLU A 502 12.76 16.53 5.97
C GLU A 502 12.65 15.16 5.31
N ARG A 503 13.55 14.23 5.63
CA ARG A 503 13.61 12.91 5.02
C ARG A 503 12.48 11.97 5.46
N TYR A 504 12.15 11.97 6.75
CA TYR A 504 11.19 11.02 7.32
C TYR A 504 9.80 11.63 7.49
N GLU A 505 8.81 11.06 6.78
CA GLU A 505 7.41 11.49 6.81
C GLU A 505 6.85 11.51 8.24
N VAL A 506 7.15 10.50 9.02
CA VAL A 506 6.63 10.34 10.38
C VAL A 506 7.10 11.44 11.34
N LEU A 507 8.30 11.99 11.13
CA LEU A 507 8.83 13.11 11.94
C LEU A 507 8.14 14.44 11.63
N ARG A 508 7.34 14.50 10.55
CA ARG A 508 6.52 15.62 10.11
C ARG A 508 5.02 15.36 10.25
N THR A 509 4.66 14.35 11.04
CA THR A 509 3.27 13.91 11.21
C THR A 509 2.67 14.50 12.48
N ASN A 510 1.41 14.95 12.37
CA ASN A 510 0.53 15.34 13.48
C ASN A 510 -0.72 14.45 13.53
N PHE A 511 -1.45 14.50 14.63
CA PHE A 511 -2.61 13.66 14.87
C PHE A 511 -3.81 14.52 15.23
N ASP A 512 -4.87 14.50 14.43
CA ASP A 512 -6.11 15.26 14.67
C ASP A 512 -7.25 14.34 15.06
N GLY A 513 -7.88 14.63 16.21
CA GLY A 513 -9.00 13.87 16.72
C GLY A 513 -10.30 14.67 16.83
N SER A 514 -10.35 15.87 16.26
CA SER A 514 -11.46 16.81 16.44
C SER A 514 -12.12 17.26 15.14
N THR A 515 -11.37 17.33 14.04
CA THR A 515 -11.84 17.91 12.78
C THR A 515 -12.56 16.89 11.90
N PHE A 516 -12.02 15.67 11.84
CA PHE A 516 -12.53 14.58 11.00
C PHE A 516 -13.46 13.65 11.79
N LYS A 517 -14.29 12.85 11.09
CA LYS A 517 -15.16 11.83 11.70
C LYS A 517 -14.40 10.80 12.53
N GLU A 518 -13.20 10.45 12.08
CA GLU A 518 -12.29 9.54 12.76
C GLU A 518 -10.98 10.29 13.05
N THR A 519 -10.21 9.82 14.03
CA THR A 519 -8.89 10.39 14.30
C THR A 519 -7.96 10.10 13.13
N MET A 520 -7.30 11.15 12.62
CA MET A 520 -6.42 11.07 11.46
C MET A 520 -4.99 11.47 11.79
N GLN A 521 -4.02 10.83 11.13
CA GLN A 521 -2.64 11.30 11.09
C GLN A 521 -2.39 12.09 9.81
N ILE A 522 -1.77 13.24 9.95
CA ILE A 522 -1.59 14.23 8.90
C ILE A 522 -0.10 14.44 8.68
N VAL A 523 0.40 13.99 7.55
CA VAL A 523 1.79 14.14 7.12
C VAL A 523 1.94 15.50 6.44
N CYS A 524 2.81 16.36 7.00
CA CYS A 524 3.16 17.65 6.40
C CYS A 524 4.33 17.48 5.39
N LYS A 525 4.37 18.31 4.35
CA LYS A 525 5.52 18.39 3.44
C LYS A 525 6.73 18.99 4.12
N HIS A 526 6.49 19.97 5.00
CA HIS A 526 7.54 20.70 5.69
C HIS A 526 7.15 21.01 7.13
N LYS A 527 8.12 20.95 8.05
CA LYS A 527 8.03 21.37 9.45
C LYS A 527 9.32 22.07 9.84
N ASP A 528 9.18 23.23 10.47
CA ASP A 528 10.32 23.97 10.98
C ASP A 528 10.81 23.40 12.29
N VAL A 529 12.08 23.04 12.36
CA VAL A 529 12.75 22.53 13.56
C VAL A 529 14.08 23.26 13.80
N ALA A 530 14.48 23.30 15.06
CA ALA A 530 15.78 23.83 15.47
C ALA A 530 16.24 23.14 16.75
N ILE A 531 17.55 23.03 16.92
CA ILE A 531 18.16 22.51 18.14
C ILE A 531 17.99 23.48 19.29
N ASN A 532 17.59 22.99 20.46
CA ASN A 532 17.58 23.78 21.69
C ASN A 532 18.98 23.71 22.34
N TYR A 533 19.83 24.73 22.08
CA TYR A 533 21.18 24.78 22.64
C TYR A 533 21.20 25.41 24.03
N ARG A 534 21.89 24.76 25.01
CA ARG A 534 22.08 25.19 26.37
C ARG A 534 23.55 25.14 26.75
N ASP A 535 24.14 26.24 27.21
CA ASP A 535 25.51 26.29 27.74
C ASP A 535 25.49 26.41 29.25
N ILE A 536 25.89 25.34 29.94
CA ILE A 536 26.02 25.26 31.40
C ILE A 536 27.49 25.21 31.85
N SER A 537 28.43 25.45 30.94
CA SER A 537 29.88 25.30 31.21
C SER A 537 30.39 26.17 32.35
N LYS A 538 29.82 27.37 32.47
CA LYS A 538 30.20 28.41 33.43
C LYS A 538 29.40 28.38 34.74
N MET A 539 28.44 27.48 34.88
CA MET A 539 27.60 27.41 36.08
C MET A 539 28.31 26.69 37.20
N THR A 540 28.06 27.17 38.43
CA THR A 540 28.73 26.68 39.64
C THR A 540 27.96 25.59 40.39
N GLU A 541 26.72 25.34 39.97
CA GLU A 541 25.86 24.31 40.53
C GLU A 541 26.26 22.93 39.97
N SER A 542 25.75 21.83 40.60
CA SER A 542 25.96 20.47 40.11
C SER A 542 25.47 20.35 38.68
N LYS A 543 26.35 20.10 37.71
CA LYS A 543 26.02 19.97 36.31
C LYS A 543 25.09 18.80 36.06
N GLU A 544 25.23 17.73 36.85
CA GLU A 544 24.38 16.55 36.76
C GLU A 544 22.94 16.86 37.19
N ASP A 545 22.76 17.62 38.29
CA ASP A 545 21.42 18.08 38.74
C ASP A 545 20.78 19.00 37.71
N MET A 546 21.58 19.85 37.05
CA MET A 546 21.07 20.70 35.98
C MET A 546 20.65 19.93 34.75
N ILE A 547 21.44 18.95 34.30
CA ILE A 547 21.06 18.06 33.18
C ILE A 547 19.77 17.35 33.51
N ASN A 548 19.67 16.75 34.70
CA ASN A 548 18.46 16.09 35.17
C ASN A 548 17.26 17.04 35.22
N SER A 549 17.46 18.27 35.68
CA SER A 549 16.39 19.30 35.69
C SER A 549 15.92 19.67 34.26
N ILE A 550 16.83 19.75 33.30
CA ILE A 550 16.47 19.99 31.89
C ILE A 550 15.65 18.82 31.33
N VAL A 551 16.09 17.58 31.58
CA VAL A 551 15.37 16.37 31.16
C VAL A 551 13.97 16.32 31.76
N ILE A 552 13.83 16.54 33.09
CA ILE A 552 12.55 16.56 33.79
C ILE A 552 11.65 17.67 33.21
N SER A 553 12.19 18.88 32.96
CA SER A 553 11.43 19.98 32.39
C SER A 553 10.93 19.68 30.98
N ASP A 554 11.72 19.00 30.15
CA ASP A 554 11.32 18.59 28.79
C ASP A 554 10.22 17.54 28.84
N ARG A 555 10.33 16.55 29.73
CA ARG A 555 9.31 15.53 29.94
C ARG A 555 7.99 16.11 30.42
N LEU A 556 8.04 17.01 31.43
CA LEU A 556 6.85 17.72 31.94
C LEU A 556 6.20 18.63 30.91
N ARG A 557 6.95 19.18 29.95
CA ARG A 557 6.42 19.95 28.83
C ARG A 557 5.52 19.08 27.96
N GLY A 558 5.87 17.80 27.79
CA GLY A 558 5.17 16.87 26.93
C GLY A 558 5.17 17.26 25.45
N PHE A 559 4.25 16.69 24.69
CA PHE A 559 4.01 16.96 23.26
C PHE A 559 2.52 17.19 23.00
N ASN A 560 2.20 18.26 22.28
CA ASN A 560 0.88 18.45 21.70
C ASN A 560 0.83 17.68 20.36
N LEU A 561 0.06 16.58 20.34
CA LEU A 561 0.00 15.70 19.16
C LEU A 561 -0.58 16.39 17.91
N GLU A 562 -1.41 17.43 18.10
CA GLU A 562 -2.07 18.13 16.98
C GLU A 562 -1.14 19.18 16.34
N ASN A 563 -0.23 19.80 17.10
CA ASN A 563 0.47 20.99 16.64
C ASN A 563 2.00 20.92 16.71
N ASP A 564 2.58 20.17 17.67
CA ASP A 564 4.03 20.12 17.84
C ASP A 564 4.72 19.28 16.76
N VAL A 565 6.01 19.53 16.55
CA VAL A 565 6.90 18.52 15.99
C VAL A 565 7.18 17.51 17.10
N LEU A 566 6.86 16.24 16.86
CA LEU A 566 6.85 15.20 17.89
C LEU A 566 8.22 14.56 18.18
N ILE A 567 9.28 15.25 17.73
CA ILE A 567 10.68 14.97 18.06
C ILE A 567 11.39 16.28 18.42
N ARG A 568 12.23 16.27 19.44
CA ARG A 568 13.03 17.43 19.88
C ARG A 568 14.47 17.05 20.13
N LEU A 569 15.40 17.93 19.75
CA LEU A 569 16.81 17.85 20.09
C LEU A 569 17.22 18.96 21.04
N ILE A 570 17.85 18.59 22.17
CA ILE A 570 18.45 19.53 23.12
C ILE A 570 19.94 19.20 23.22
N LEU A 571 20.80 20.19 22.93
CA LEU A 571 22.23 20.04 23.07
C LEU A 571 22.70 20.86 24.27
N ILE A 572 23.31 20.20 25.26
CA ILE A 572 23.82 20.81 26.49
C ILE A 572 25.34 20.81 26.43
N LYS A 573 25.96 21.98 26.45
CA LYS A 573 27.42 22.14 26.64
C LYS A 573 27.75 22.07 28.12
N VAL A 574 28.41 21.00 28.55
CA VAL A 574 28.82 20.78 29.94
C VAL A 574 30.17 21.46 30.23
N ASN A 575 31.13 21.34 29.31
CA ASN A 575 32.37 22.07 29.25
C ASN A 575 32.85 22.16 27.78
N ASP A 576 34.07 22.60 27.52
CA ASP A 576 34.56 22.83 26.17
C ASP A 576 34.73 21.54 25.38
N GLN A 577 34.80 20.41 26.01
CA GLN A 577 35.02 19.10 25.40
C GLN A 577 33.89 18.07 25.71
N ASP A 578 32.92 18.39 26.59
CA ASP A 578 31.84 17.50 26.96
C ASP A 578 30.47 18.11 26.67
N TYR A 579 29.68 17.35 25.95
CA TYR A 579 28.30 17.71 25.64
C TYR A 579 27.35 16.56 25.96
N LYS A 580 26.09 16.89 26.22
CA LYS A 580 24.99 15.93 26.30
C LYS A 580 23.96 16.28 25.24
N LEU A 581 23.70 15.35 24.35
CA LEU A 581 22.63 15.44 23.35
C LEU A 581 21.42 14.68 23.87
N ILE A 582 20.30 15.35 24.03
CA ILE A 582 19.02 14.74 24.43
C ILE A 582 18.13 14.73 23.20
N LEU A 583 17.74 13.53 22.75
CA LEU A 583 16.69 13.35 21.77
C LEU A 583 15.44 12.91 22.51
N SER A 584 14.36 13.68 22.40
CA SER A 584 13.07 13.37 22.99
C SER A 584 12.04 13.24 21.88
N ASN A 585 11.17 12.22 21.97
CA ASN A 585 10.07 11.99 21.02
C ASN A 585 8.82 11.46 21.71
N HIS A 586 7.69 11.63 21.06
CA HIS A 586 6.49 10.89 21.45
C HIS A 586 6.47 9.54 20.73
N HIS A 587 6.27 8.47 21.47
CA HIS A 587 6.31 7.09 20.96
C HIS A 587 5.29 6.82 19.82
N ILE A 588 4.24 7.64 19.67
CA ILE A 588 3.22 7.52 18.62
C ILE A 588 3.82 7.63 17.20
N ILE A 589 4.97 8.30 17.04
CA ILE A 589 5.62 8.49 15.73
C ILE A 589 6.64 7.41 15.41
N MET A 590 7.27 6.79 16.41
CA MET A 590 8.32 5.79 16.15
C MET A 590 8.50 4.82 17.31
N ASP A 591 9.03 3.65 17.01
CA ASP A 591 9.42 2.59 17.94
C ASP A 591 10.94 2.61 18.21
N GLY A 592 11.40 1.75 19.13
CA GLY A 592 12.81 1.67 19.47
C GLY A 592 13.72 1.24 18.31
N TRP A 593 13.22 0.42 17.37
CA TRP A 593 13.97 0.09 16.15
C TRP A 593 14.20 1.34 15.28
N SER A 594 13.13 2.12 15.09
CA SER A 594 13.18 3.41 14.36
C SER A 594 14.10 4.42 15.02
N LEU A 595 14.17 4.44 16.37
CA LEU A 595 15.06 5.32 17.11
C LEU A 595 16.55 5.03 16.76
N GLY A 596 16.90 3.76 16.59
CA GLY A 596 18.23 3.36 16.12
C GLY A 596 18.56 3.96 14.75
N ILE A 597 17.65 3.82 13.78
CA ILE A 597 17.81 4.39 12.43
C ILE A 597 17.95 5.91 12.48
N VAL A 598 17.09 6.57 13.26
CA VAL A 598 17.10 8.04 13.42
C VAL A 598 18.41 8.56 14.01
N LEU A 599 18.96 7.87 15.01
CA LEU A 599 20.23 8.25 15.62
C LEU A 599 21.41 8.00 14.68
N GLU A 600 21.45 6.85 14.03
CA GLU A 600 22.50 6.52 13.05
C GLU A 600 22.52 7.57 11.95
N GLU A 601 21.39 7.86 11.34
CA GLU A 601 21.31 8.83 10.24
C GLU A 601 21.57 10.28 10.69
N LEU A 602 21.18 10.65 11.91
CA LEU A 602 21.51 11.97 12.46
C LEU A 602 23.03 12.19 12.51
N PHE A 603 23.78 11.19 13.01
CA PHE A 603 25.22 11.27 13.11
C PHE A 603 25.92 11.14 11.75
N GLU A 604 25.40 10.32 10.85
CA GLU A 604 25.86 10.24 9.47
C GLU A 604 25.67 11.57 8.73
N LEU A 605 24.53 12.22 8.86
CA LEU A 605 24.26 13.54 8.31
C LEU A 605 25.19 14.61 8.93
N TYR A 606 25.43 14.54 10.24
CA TYR A 606 26.38 15.45 10.89
C TYR A 606 27.79 15.28 10.32
N HIS A 607 28.23 14.04 10.15
CA HIS A 607 29.51 13.71 9.53
C HIS A 607 29.62 14.31 8.12
N TYR A 608 28.67 14.03 7.22
CA TYR A 608 28.65 14.53 5.84
C TYR A 608 28.70 16.07 5.79
N PHE A 609 27.90 16.74 6.59
CA PHE A 609 27.91 18.21 6.60
C PHE A 609 29.17 18.82 7.24
N LYS A 610 29.83 18.08 8.13
CA LYS A 610 31.09 18.55 8.79
C LYS A 610 32.29 18.43 7.85
N VAL A 611 32.35 17.38 7.05
CA VAL A 611 33.45 17.14 6.10
C VAL A 611 33.20 17.70 4.71
N GLU A 612 32.06 18.38 4.50
CA GLU A 612 31.65 18.97 3.22
C GLU A 612 31.54 17.94 2.07
N GLU A 613 31.22 16.71 2.39
CA GLU A 613 30.94 15.68 1.39
C GLU A 613 29.52 15.77 0.85
N SER A 614 29.29 15.25 -0.37
CA SER A 614 27.95 15.15 -0.92
C SER A 614 27.15 14.07 -0.19
N VAL A 615 26.00 14.44 0.36
CA VAL A 615 25.07 13.51 1.03
C VAL A 615 24.54 12.52 0.00
N ASN A 616 24.90 11.25 0.11
CA ASN A 616 24.42 10.17 -0.74
C ASN A 616 23.74 9.08 0.11
N LEU A 617 22.61 9.45 0.73
CA LEU A 617 21.80 8.53 1.50
C LEU A 617 20.82 7.77 0.58
N SER A 618 20.52 6.55 0.94
CA SER A 618 19.51 5.73 0.26
C SER A 618 18.13 6.39 0.32
N ASP A 619 17.27 6.08 -0.64
CA ASP A 619 15.87 6.52 -0.61
C ASP A 619 15.13 5.95 0.60
N VAL A 620 14.29 6.78 1.22
CA VAL A 620 13.46 6.37 2.37
C VAL A 620 12.14 5.83 1.86
N PRO A 621 11.74 4.60 2.23
CA PRO A 621 10.43 4.06 1.88
C PRO A 621 9.30 4.89 2.51
N SER A 622 8.22 5.13 1.76
CA SER A 622 7.05 5.86 2.28
C SER A 622 6.22 5.00 3.23
N ASN A 623 5.80 5.57 4.35
CA ASN A 623 4.91 4.92 5.30
C ASN A 623 3.51 4.62 4.70
N ALA A 624 3.12 5.29 3.62
CA ALA A 624 1.87 5.03 2.89
C ALA A 624 1.74 3.57 2.42
N GLU A 625 2.86 2.92 2.03
CA GLU A 625 2.84 1.52 1.61
C GLU A 625 2.50 0.57 2.78
N TYR A 626 2.99 0.87 3.98
CA TYR A 626 2.60 0.12 5.18
C TYR A 626 1.12 0.30 5.51
N PHE A 627 0.58 1.52 5.41
CA PHE A 627 -0.85 1.77 5.66
C PHE A 627 -1.74 1.03 4.66
N LYS A 628 -1.41 1.06 3.37
CA LYS A 628 -2.11 0.29 2.33
C LYS A 628 -2.04 -1.22 2.61
N TRP A 629 -0.86 -1.71 3.01
CA TRP A 629 -0.70 -3.10 3.40
C TRP A 629 -1.60 -3.46 4.59
N LEU A 630 -1.63 -2.63 5.62
CA LEU A 630 -2.45 -2.85 6.81
C LEU A 630 -3.95 -2.87 6.48
N GLU A 631 -4.42 -1.97 5.63
CA GLU A 631 -5.80 -1.95 5.11
C GLU A 631 -6.14 -3.21 4.31
N SER A 632 -5.16 -3.79 3.62
CA SER A 632 -5.36 -5.01 2.82
C SER A 632 -5.52 -6.28 3.67
N ARG A 633 -5.28 -6.24 5.00
CA ARG A 633 -5.32 -7.43 5.86
C ARG A 633 -6.75 -7.92 6.16
N ASP A 634 -6.90 -9.24 6.24
CA ASP A 634 -8.17 -9.88 6.58
C ASP A 634 -8.42 -9.86 8.08
N ARG A 635 -9.20 -8.87 8.53
CA ARG A 635 -9.57 -8.74 9.94
C ARG A 635 -10.53 -9.83 10.42
N GLY A 636 -11.30 -10.45 9.53
CA GLY A 636 -12.19 -11.54 9.85
C GLY A 636 -11.42 -12.80 10.24
N ALA A 637 -10.47 -13.21 9.39
CA ALA A 637 -9.58 -14.33 9.65
C ALA A 637 -8.75 -14.13 10.94
N ALA A 638 -8.26 -12.89 11.15
CA ALA A 638 -7.51 -12.59 12.37
C ALA A 638 -8.36 -12.69 13.63
N LYS A 639 -9.60 -12.20 13.61
CA LYS A 639 -10.53 -12.33 14.75
C LYS A 639 -10.88 -13.80 15.05
N GLU A 640 -11.07 -14.60 14.02
CA GLU A 640 -11.32 -16.04 14.16
C GLU A 640 -10.10 -16.75 14.77
N PHE A 641 -8.89 -16.43 14.31
CA PHE A 641 -7.64 -16.97 14.87
C PHE A 641 -7.52 -16.62 16.36
N TRP A 642 -7.60 -15.33 16.73
CA TRP A 642 -7.44 -14.88 18.11
C TRP A 642 -8.53 -15.42 19.03
N TYR A 643 -9.78 -15.52 18.56
CA TYR A 643 -10.86 -16.16 19.32
C TYR A 643 -10.52 -17.62 19.64
N ASN A 644 -10.08 -18.40 18.65
CA ASN A 644 -9.72 -19.80 18.84
C ASN A 644 -8.47 -19.96 19.71
N TYR A 645 -7.47 -19.13 19.53
CA TYR A 645 -6.21 -19.16 20.28
C TYR A 645 -6.46 -18.90 21.77
N LEU A 646 -7.33 -17.97 22.12
CA LEU A 646 -7.61 -17.56 23.52
C LEU A 646 -8.83 -18.26 24.14
N LEU A 647 -9.47 -19.19 23.45
CA LEU A 647 -10.74 -19.81 23.87
C LEU A 647 -10.74 -20.37 25.31
N ASN A 648 -9.61 -20.88 25.76
CA ASN A 648 -9.45 -21.52 27.08
C ASN A 648 -8.94 -20.57 28.16
N VAL A 649 -8.65 -19.31 27.84
CA VAL A 649 -8.17 -18.31 28.81
C VAL A 649 -9.36 -17.81 29.62
N LYS A 650 -9.34 -18.04 30.94
CA LYS A 650 -10.41 -17.68 31.87
C LYS A 650 -10.04 -16.57 32.85
N ASN A 651 -8.76 -16.48 33.20
CA ASN A 651 -8.25 -15.57 34.21
C ASN A 651 -6.99 -14.86 33.69
N ILE A 652 -6.71 -13.72 34.26
CA ILE A 652 -5.47 -12.95 34.05
C ILE A 652 -4.37 -13.61 34.88
N SER A 653 -3.17 -13.75 34.32
CA SER A 653 -2.01 -14.22 35.08
C SER A 653 -1.46 -13.11 35.95
N LYS A 654 -1.54 -13.30 37.27
CA LYS A 654 -1.13 -12.30 38.24
C LYS A 654 0.34 -12.44 38.62
N ILE A 655 1.01 -11.29 38.76
CA ILE A 655 2.33 -11.20 39.39
C ILE A 655 2.09 -10.92 40.89
N PRO A 656 2.79 -11.59 41.81
CA PRO A 656 2.69 -11.30 43.22
C PRO A 656 3.08 -9.84 43.49
N ASN A 657 2.15 -9.04 43.98
CA ASN A 657 2.38 -7.68 44.45
C ASN A 657 2.20 -7.61 45.96
N ASP A 658 3.05 -6.84 46.60
CA ASP A 658 3.10 -6.73 48.06
C ASP A 658 2.67 -5.35 48.59
N LEU A 659 2.48 -4.39 47.66
CA LEU A 659 2.03 -3.05 47.96
C LEU A 659 0.70 -2.76 47.24
N SER A 660 -0.08 -1.91 47.83
CA SER A 660 -1.35 -1.45 47.23
C SER A 660 -1.63 -0.02 47.70
N ILE A 661 -0.87 0.92 47.11
CA ILE A 661 -1.00 2.34 47.40
C ILE A 661 -1.89 2.95 46.32
N SER A 662 -3.20 3.10 46.62
CA SER A 662 -4.15 3.71 45.70
C SER A 662 -3.97 5.24 45.63
N ASN A 663 -4.16 5.82 44.44
CA ASN A 663 -4.12 7.27 44.15
C ASN A 663 -2.76 7.96 44.26
N CYS A 664 -1.63 7.24 44.06
CA CYS A 664 -0.31 7.85 43.95
C CYS A 664 0.11 7.95 42.48
N LYS A 665 0.88 9.02 42.12
CA LYS A 665 1.54 9.09 40.81
C LYS A 665 2.47 7.89 40.63
N TYR A 666 2.52 7.35 39.44
CA TYR A 666 3.46 6.29 39.03
C TYR A 666 4.90 6.69 39.44
N LYS A 667 5.59 5.78 40.14
CA LYS A 667 6.97 6.00 40.53
C LYS A 667 7.83 4.87 39.98
N ASN A 668 8.56 5.21 38.92
CA ASN A 668 9.37 4.25 38.17
C ASN A 668 10.63 3.86 38.93
N ASN A 669 10.90 2.56 39.02
CA ASN A 669 12.18 1.98 39.47
C ASN A 669 12.49 0.75 38.60
N SER A 670 13.74 0.26 38.69
CA SER A 670 14.18 -0.93 37.96
C SER A 670 15.16 -1.80 38.76
N TYR A 671 15.12 -3.09 38.47
CA TYR A 671 16.08 -4.07 38.98
C TYR A 671 16.58 -4.93 37.82
N GLU A 672 17.88 -5.20 37.75
CA GLU A 672 18.50 -5.93 36.64
C GLU A 672 19.13 -7.21 37.11
N ILE A 673 18.97 -8.28 36.33
CA ILE A 673 19.72 -9.54 36.47
C ILE A 673 20.46 -9.81 35.18
N LYS A 674 21.63 -10.45 35.28
CA LYS A 674 22.49 -10.76 34.13
C LYS A 674 22.75 -12.24 34.03
N ILE A 675 22.72 -12.78 32.83
CA ILE A 675 23.14 -14.15 32.50
C ILE A 675 24.37 -14.07 31.62
N ILE A 676 25.50 -14.49 32.16
CA ILE A 676 26.83 -14.33 31.55
C ILE A 676 27.59 -15.66 31.47
N GLY A 677 28.63 -15.69 30.68
CA GLY A 677 29.67 -16.73 30.68
C GLY A 677 29.13 -18.13 30.35
N ASN A 678 29.35 -19.08 31.26
CA ASN A 678 28.99 -20.48 30.99
C ASN A 678 27.47 -20.70 30.92
N LYS A 679 26.70 -20.00 31.75
CA LYS A 679 25.23 -20.10 31.72
C LYS A 679 24.64 -19.65 30.38
N LEU A 680 25.14 -18.55 29.81
CA LEU A 680 24.74 -18.07 28.51
C LEU A 680 25.04 -19.12 27.43
N ARG A 681 26.25 -19.68 27.40
CA ARG A 681 26.62 -20.72 26.42
C ARG A 681 25.76 -21.97 26.50
N GLU A 682 25.34 -22.38 27.71
CA GLU A 682 24.42 -23.53 27.84
C GLU A 682 23.01 -23.20 27.30
N LEU A 683 22.48 -21.98 27.54
CA LEU A 683 21.22 -21.55 26.94
C LEU A 683 21.29 -21.49 25.41
N GLU A 684 22.39 -20.97 24.84
CA GLU A 684 22.65 -20.99 23.40
C GLU A 684 22.62 -22.39 22.80
N LYS A 685 23.17 -23.37 23.51
CA LYS A 685 23.10 -24.77 23.08
C LYS A 685 21.67 -25.32 23.12
N ILE A 686 20.89 -24.95 24.14
CA ILE A 686 19.48 -25.35 24.24
C ILE A 686 18.67 -24.75 23.08
N VAL A 687 18.85 -23.46 22.83
CA VAL A 687 18.23 -22.73 21.71
C VAL A 687 18.55 -23.39 20.36
N SER A 688 19.86 -23.62 20.10
CA SER A 688 20.33 -24.25 18.87
C SER A 688 19.81 -25.67 18.69
N ARG A 689 19.81 -26.48 19.76
CA ARG A 689 19.34 -27.88 19.73
C ARG A 689 17.84 -27.99 19.46
N ASN A 690 17.06 -27.07 20.03
CA ASN A 690 15.58 -27.04 19.84
C ASN A 690 15.15 -26.23 18.61
N LYS A 691 16.09 -25.56 17.91
CA LYS A 691 15.82 -24.67 16.75
C LYS A 691 14.79 -23.57 17.06
N VAL A 692 14.93 -22.93 18.20
CA VAL A 692 14.09 -21.82 18.67
C VAL A 692 14.93 -20.57 18.83
N THR A 693 14.32 -19.43 19.16
CA THR A 693 15.04 -18.19 19.45
C THR A 693 15.35 -18.05 20.95
N MET A 694 16.32 -17.22 21.31
CA MET A 694 16.58 -16.89 22.71
C MET A 694 15.35 -16.21 23.34
N ASN A 695 14.64 -15.37 22.59
CA ASN A 695 13.39 -14.76 23.01
C ASN A 695 12.35 -15.80 23.43
N THR A 696 12.07 -16.79 22.57
CA THR A 696 11.13 -17.90 22.87
C THR A 696 11.52 -18.64 24.15
N LEU A 697 12.81 -18.86 24.38
CA LEU A 697 13.29 -19.53 25.59
C LEU A 697 13.01 -18.69 26.84
N ILE A 698 13.33 -17.40 26.82
CA ILE A 698 13.13 -16.47 27.95
C ILE A 698 11.62 -16.29 28.23
N GLU A 699 10.80 -16.15 27.20
CA GLU A 699 9.33 -16.09 27.33
C GLU A 699 8.75 -17.38 27.92
N THR A 700 9.30 -18.53 27.55
CA THR A 700 8.89 -19.83 28.13
C THR A 700 9.23 -19.91 29.62
N VAL A 701 10.43 -19.49 30.02
CA VAL A 701 10.86 -19.45 31.44
C VAL A 701 9.90 -18.55 32.23
N TRP A 702 9.61 -17.34 31.72
CA TRP A 702 8.68 -16.44 32.38
C TRP A 702 7.25 -17.03 32.46
N GLY A 703 6.77 -17.66 31.42
CA GLY A 703 5.46 -18.32 31.39
C GLY A 703 5.36 -19.43 32.45
N ILE A 704 6.40 -20.23 32.63
CA ILE A 704 6.48 -21.26 33.71
C ILE A 704 6.45 -20.60 35.08
N GLN A 705 7.16 -19.49 35.28
CA GLN A 705 7.14 -18.75 36.54
C GLN A 705 5.75 -18.24 36.88
N LEU A 706 5.04 -17.70 35.89
CA LEU A 706 3.64 -17.26 36.03
C LEU A 706 2.71 -18.42 36.34
N GLN A 707 2.84 -19.58 35.69
CA GLN A 707 2.07 -20.78 36.00
C GLN A 707 2.25 -21.19 37.47
N LYS A 708 3.49 -21.13 37.99
CA LYS A 708 3.80 -21.45 39.39
C LYS A 708 3.16 -20.43 40.34
N TYR A 709 3.22 -19.12 40.03
CA TYR A 709 2.61 -18.09 40.85
C TYR A 709 1.07 -18.17 40.90
N ASN A 710 0.45 -18.60 39.82
CA ASN A 710 -1.01 -18.68 39.71
C ASN A 710 -1.59 -20.08 39.98
N GLU A 711 -0.73 -21.08 40.28
CA GLU A 711 -1.11 -22.49 40.44
C GLU A 711 -1.99 -23.02 39.26
N ASP A 712 -1.73 -22.54 38.06
CA ASP A 712 -2.49 -22.84 36.84
C ASP A 712 -1.54 -23.39 35.75
N ASP A 713 -2.01 -24.37 34.98
CA ASP A 713 -1.26 -24.92 33.85
C ASP A 713 -1.23 -23.94 32.63
N LEU A 714 -1.95 -22.81 32.74
CA LEU A 714 -2.06 -21.80 31.72
C LEU A 714 -1.64 -20.43 32.26
N ALA A 715 -0.72 -19.78 31.56
CA ALA A 715 -0.35 -18.39 31.78
C ALA A 715 -0.54 -17.56 30.51
N VAL A 716 -0.92 -16.28 30.67
CA VAL A 716 -1.03 -15.29 29.58
C VAL A 716 -0.38 -13.99 29.99
N PHE A 717 0.44 -13.44 29.14
CA PHE A 717 1.06 -12.13 29.31
C PHE A 717 1.28 -11.45 27.97
N GLY A 718 1.57 -10.15 27.96
CA GLY A 718 1.83 -9.40 26.75
C GLY A 718 3.26 -9.61 26.25
N VAL A 719 3.42 -9.80 24.96
CA VAL A 719 4.73 -9.75 24.29
C VAL A 719 4.69 -8.70 23.18
N VAL A 720 5.79 -7.96 23.05
CA VAL A 720 5.92 -6.95 22.01
C VAL A 720 6.56 -7.60 20.77
N VAL A 721 5.89 -7.48 19.63
CA VAL A 721 6.37 -7.94 18.33
C VAL A 721 6.79 -6.76 17.48
N SER A 722 7.79 -6.93 16.63
CA SER A 722 8.37 -5.84 15.82
C SER A 722 7.41 -5.26 14.78
N GLY A 723 6.40 -6.03 14.33
CA GLY A 723 5.50 -5.65 13.25
C GLY A 723 6.17 -5.47 11.88
N ARG A 724 7.48 -5.75 11.79
CA ARG A 724 8.29 -5.59 10.56
C ARG A 724 8.37 -6.85 9.71
N ASP A 725 7.71 -7.92 10.10
CA ASP A 725 7.61 -9.18 9.34
C ASP A 725 6.58 -9.12 8.21
N SER A 726 6.12 -7.93 7.86
CA SER A 726 5.14 -7.75 6.81
C SER A 726 5.78 -7.93 5.42
N LYS A 727 4.95 -8.15 4.41
CA LYS A 727 5.38 -8.22 3.01
C LYS A 727 5.59 -6.84 2.36
N VAL A 728 5.80 -5.82 3.17
CA VAL A 728 6.14 -4.47 2.70
C VAL A 728 7.63 -4.43 2.42
N GLU A 729 7.99 -4.02 1.23
CA GLU A 729 9.39 -3.97 0.79
C GLU A 729 10.17 -2.93 1.59
N ASN A 730 11.37 -3.31 2.05
CA ASN A 730 12.29 -2.47 2.84
C ASN A 730 11.71 -1.95 4.17
N ILE A 731 10.76 -2.66 4.78
CA ILE A 731 10.14 -2.24 6.06
C ILE A 731 11.16 -2.12 7.19
N GLU A 732 12.27 -2.87 7.13
CA GLU A 732 13.38 -2.82 8.09
C GLU A 732 14.08 -1.45 8.12
N ASN A 733 14.01 -0.69 7.01
CA ASN A 733 14.60 0.65 6.86
C ASN A 733 13.58 1.78 7.06
N MET A 734 12.32 1.46 7.31
CA MET A 734 11.29 2.46 7.57
C MET A 734 11.39 3.01 9.00
N VAL A 735 11.16 4.30 9.16
CA VAL A 735 10.94 4.94 10.47
C VAL A 735 9.44 5.07 10.69
N GLY A 736 8.95 4.58 11.83
CA GLY A 736 7.52 4.58 12.17
C GLY A 736 7.22 3.77 13.43
N LEU A 737 5.96 3.75 13.84
CA LEU A 737 5.47 2.88 14.91
C LEU A 737 4.91 1.61 14.30
N PHE A 738 5.70 0.55 14.26
CA PHE A 738 5.32 -0.75 13.69
C PHE A 738 5.07 -1.82 14.74
N ILE A 739 5.63 -1.66 15.96
CA ILE A 739 5.45 -2.62 17.04
C ILE A 739 3.98 -2.81 17.38
N ASN A 740 3.63 -4.00 17.83
CA ASN A 740 2.33 -4.28 18.44
C ASN A 740 2.53 -5.17 19.68
N THR A 741 1.56 -5.09 20.59
CA THR A 741 1.50 -5.96 21.75
C THR A 741 0.46 -7.04 21.52
N ILE A 742 0.89 -8.31 21.63
CA ILE A 742 0.01 -9.46 21.47
C ILE A 742 0.02 -10.32 22.75
N PRO A 743 -1.07 -11.01 23.09
CA PRO A 743 -1.09 -11.92 24.21
C PRO A 743 -0.41 -13.24 23.84
N LEU A 744 0.63 -13.61 24.58
CA LEU A 744 1.25 -14.93 24.49
C LEU A 744 0.63 -15.86 25.53
N LYS A 745 0.13 -17.00 25.06
CA LYS A 745 -0.45 -18.05 25.89
C LYS A 745 0.56 -19.18 26.10
N VAL A 746 0.98 -19.39 27.34
CA VAL A 746 1.85 -20.50 27.75
C VAL A 746 0.97 -21.56 28.41
N LEU A 747 0.77 -22.67 27.70
CA LEU A 747 -0.05 -23.80 28.19
C LEU A 747 0.83 -25.05 28.28
N GLY A 748 1.11 -25.49 29.50
CA GLY A 748 1.90 -26.70 29.72
C GLY A 748 1.50 -27.38 31.03
N ASN A 749 1.08 -28.66 30.98
CA ASN A 749 0.78 -29.41 32.17
C ASN A 749 2.04 -29.91 32.90
N LYS A 750 1.89 -30.33 34.14
CA LYS A 750 3.01 -30.75 35.02
C LYS A 750 3.86 -31.90 34.44
N ASP A 751 3.31 -32.77 33.60
CA ASP A 751 4.03 -33.87 32.99
C ASP A 751 4.74 -33.52 31.65
N MET A 752 4.51 -32.36 31.11
CA MET A 752 5.14 -31.89 29.90
C MET A 752 6.60 -31.57 30.14
N LYS A 753 7.48 -31.94 29.20
CA LYS A 753 8.92 -31.58 29.25
C LYS A 753 9.12 -30.17 28.79
N PHE A 754 10.13 -29.49 29.37
CA PHE A 754 10.50 -28.12 29.01
C PHE A 754 10.77 -27.99 27.49
N GLU A 755 11.54 -28.89 26.89
CA GLU A 755 11.86 -28.88 25.45
C GLU A 755 10.61 -28.87 24.56
N ASN A 756 9.55 -29.63 24.97
CA ASN A 756 8.28 -29.69 24.22
C ASN A 756 7.48 -28.40 24.36
N LEU A 757 7.52 -27.77 25.54
CA LEU A 757 6.86 -26.49 25.78
C LEU A 757 7.50 -25.37 24.97
N VAL A 758 8.83 -25.29 24.95
CA VAL A 758 9.57 -24.28 24.15
C VAL A 758 9.26 -24.41 22.67
N ALA A 759 9.27 -25.64 22.13
CA ALA A 759 8.94 -25.89 20.73
C ALA A 759 7.50 -25.50 20.40
N ARG A 760 6.54 -25.74 21.33
CA ARG A 760 5.15 -25.34 21.17
C ARG A 760 5.01 -23.83 21.15
N ILE A 761 5.64 -23.12 22.10
CA ILE A 761 5.59 -21.67 22.18
C ILE A 761 6.19 -21.01 20.94
N ASN A 762 7.29 -21.60 20.42
CA ASN A 762 7.87 -21.11 19.16
C ASN A 762 6.88 -21.18 17.98
N ASN A 763 6.13 -22.29 17.88
CA ASN A 763 5.10 -22.42 16.83
C ASN A 763 3.93 -21.45 17.07
N ASP A 764 3.46 -21.35 18.32
CA ASP A 764 2.39 -20.42 18.69
C ASP A 764 2.78 -18.96 18.37
N LEU A 765 4.03 -18.55 18.61
CA LEU A 765 4.53 -17.22 18.26
C LEU A 765 4.55 -16.99 16.75
N LEU A 766 5.00 -17.96 15.95
CA LEU A 766 5.01 -17.85 14.50
C LEU A 766 3.59 -17.68 13.93
N GLU A 767 2.62 -18.43 14.46
CA GLU A 767 1.22 -18.30 14.08
C GLU A 767 0.65 -16.94 14.53
N CYS A 768 0.95 -16.49 15.75
CA CYS A 768 0.50 -15.20 16.27
C CYS A 768 1.07 -14.01 15.46
N GLN A 769 2.29 -14.10 14.94
CA GLN A 769 2.92 -13.08 14.11
C GLN A 769 2.13 -12.82 12.83
N GLU A 770 1.57 -13.85 12.17
CA GLU A 770 0.76 -13.68 10.97
C GLU A 770 -0.48 -12.80 11.19
N TYR A 771 -1.01 -12.76 12.43
CA TYR A 771 -2.21 -12.01 12.81
C TYR A 771 -1.92 -10.87 13.79
N SER A 772 -0.64 -10.48 13.92
CA SER A 772 -0.20 -9.44 14.86
C SER A 772 -0.66 -8.03 14.49
N TYR A 773 -1.28 -7.84 13.33
CA TYR A 773 -1.88 -6.57 12.90
C TYR A 773 -3.23 -6.25 13.60
N CYS A 774 -3.77 -7.16 14.42
CA CYS A 774 -4.89 -6.86 15.32
C CYS A 774 -4.40 -6.16 16.59
N SER A 775 -5.15 -5.15 17.06
CA SER A 775 -4.84 -4.51 18.34
C SER A 775 -5.14 -5.41 19.52
N LEU A 776 -4.41 -5.21 20.62
CA LEU A 776 -4.71 -5.87 21.89
C LEU A 776 -6.15 -5.63 22.35
N ALA A 777 -6.69 -4.42 22.13
CA ALA A 777 -8.08 -4.06 22.46
C ALA A 777 -9.10 -4.87 21.65
N GLU A 778 -8.88 -5.06 20.33
CA GLU A 778 -9.73 -5.94 19.51
C GLU A 778 -9.64 -7.39 19.98
N ILE A 779 -8.42 -7.88 20.27
CA ILE A 779 -8.19 -9.26 20.75
C ILE A 779 -8.92 -9.47 22.10
N GLN A 780 -8.82 -8.51 23.02
CA GLN A 780 -9.48 -8.56 24.32
C GLN A 780 -11.00 -8.67 24.21
N GLN A 781 -11.63 -7.93 23.29
CA GLN A 781 -13.07 -7.98 23.04
C GLN A 781 -13.56 -9.39 22.61
N LEU A 782 -12.68 -10.23 22.07
CA LEU A 782 -13.01 -11.61 21.67
C LEU A 782 -13.01 -12.55 22.88
N THR A 783 -12.46 -12.14 24.01
CA THR A 783 -12.38 -12.96 25.23
C THR A 783 -13.60 -12.74 26.14
N LYS A 784 -13.82 -13.65 27.09
CA LYS A 784 -14.84 -13.50 28.14
C LYS A 784 -14.30 -12.82 29.39
N ILE A 785 -13.05 -12.40 29.38
CA ILE A 785 -12.39 -11.76 30.52
C ILE A 785 -12.96 -10.36 30.72
N LYS A 786 -13.40 -10.08 31.93
CA LYS A 786 -13.84 -8.74 32.33
C LYS A 786 -12.62 -7.95 32.80
N GLY A 787 -12.30 -6.87 32.14
CA GLY A 787 -11.13 -6.04 32.43
C GLY A 787 -10.01 -6.28 31.42
N GLU A 788 -8.77 -6.02 31.79
CA GLU A 788 -7.59 -6.16 30.94
C GLU A 788 -7.22 -7.63 30.75
N LEU A 789 -6.84 -8.02 29.53
CA LEU A 789 -6.39 -9.38 29.21
C LEU A 789 -4.97 -9.65 29.74
N ILE A 790 -4.14 -8.63 29.77
CA ILE A 790 -2.77 -8.64 30.26
C ILE A 790 -2.55 -7.51 31.24
N ASN A 791 -1.66 -7.68 32.21
CA ASN A 791 -1.30 -6.68 33.22
C ASN A 791 0.20 -6.32 33.20
N HIS A 792 0.98 -6.92 32.30
CA HIS A 792 2.39 -6.61 32.07
C HIS A 792 2.82 -7.05 30.68
N VAL A 793 3.95 -6.53 30.25
CA VAL A 793 4.53 -6.86 28.94
C VAL A 793 5.98 -7.29 29.09
N MET A 794 6.40 -8.16 28.17
CA MET A 794 7.81 -8.50 27.95
C MET A 794 8.22 -7.95 26.57
N VAL A 795 9.33 -7.22 26.57
CA VAL A 795 9.94 -6.62 25.39
C VAL A 795 11.33 -7.23 25.20
N PHE A 796 11.61 -7.72 24.01
CA PHE A 796 12.95 -8.18 23.65
C PHE A 796 13.60 -7.12 22.77
N GLU A 797 14.54 -6.36 23.35
CA GLU A 797 15.24 -5.27 22.69
C GLU A 797 16.49 -5.81 21.99
N ASN A 798 16.43 -5.92 20.71
CA ASN A 798 17.56 -6.32 19.86
C ASN A 798 17.65 -5.35 18.69
N TYR A 799 17.84 -4.06 19.01
CA TYR A 799 17.89 -3.01 18.01
C TYR A 799 19.23 -3.07 17.25
N PRO A 800 19.22 -3.08 15.92
CA PRO A 800 20.44 -3.10 15.12
C PRO A 800 21.06 -1.70 15.08
N ILE A 801 21.69 -1.26 16.19
CA ILE A 801 22.49 -0.03 16.21
C ILE A 801 23.96 -0.43 16.04
N ASP A 802 24.55 -0.06 14.90
CA ASP A 802 25.98 -0.26 14.68
C ASP A 802 26.80 0.85 15.35
N MET A 803 26.97 0.71 16.68
CA MET A 803 27.74 1.68 17.46
C MET A 803 29.20 1.78 17.04
N GLU A 804 29.79 0.73 16.46
CA GLU A 804 31.17 0.77 15.94
C GLU A 804 31.26 1.65 14.70
N LYS A 805 30.32 1.51 13.78
CA LYS A 805 30.20 2.36 12.57
C LYS A 805 30.00 3.81 12.97
N ILE A 806 28.99 4.10 13.80
CA ILE A 806 28.65 5.45 14.27
C ILE A 806 29.88 6.10 14.95
N ASN A 807 30.52 5.40 15.89
CA ASN A 807 31.71 5.91 16.55
C ASN A 807 32.88 6.13 15.59
N GLY A 808 33.05 5.25 14.57
CA GLY A 808 34.09 5.41 13.55
C GLY A 808 33.90 6.70 12.75
N GLU A 809 32.68 6.97 12.32
CA GLU A 809 32.30 8.19 11.58
C GLU A 809 32.46 9.43 12.45
N MET A 810 31.96 9.41 13.69
CA MET A 810 32.04 10.54 14.60
C MET A 810 33.48 10.88 14.98
N LYS A 811 34.35 9.90 15.17
CA LYS A 811 35.78 10.13 15.43
C LYS A 811 36.46 10.89 14.30
N SER A 812 36.06 10.66 13.05
CA SER A 812 36.60 11.42 11.92
C SER A 812 36.24 12.90 11.95
N THR A 813 35.15 13.27 12.63
CA THR A 813 34.74 14.67 12.86
C THR A 813 35.34 15.30 14.13
N GLY A 814 36.12 14.53 14.90
CA GLY A 814 36.71 14.95 16.17
C GLY A 814 35.78 14.75 17.38
N LEU A 815 34.71 13.98 17.24
CA LEU A 815 33.78 13.64 18.31
C LEU A 815 33.86 12.15 18.68
N ASP A 816 33.66 11.84 19.96
CA ASP A 816 33.56 10.46 20.48
C ASP A 816 32.28 10.30 21.31
N ILE A 817 31.52 9.23 21.06
CA ILE A 817 30.31 8.92 21.83
C ILE A 817 30.70 8.11 23.05
N LYS A 818 30.38 8.60 24.27
CA LYS A 818 30.84 8.03 25.53
C LYS A 818 29.79 7.20 26.23
N ASP A 819 28.58 7.67 26.33
CA ASP A 819 27.50 7.03 27.06
C ASP A 819 26.17 7.21 26.32
N PHE A 820 25.27 6.26 26.57
CA PHE A 820 23.94 6.21 26.01
C PHE A 820 22.96 5.80 27.12
N LYS A 821 21.95 6.60 27.39
CA LYS A 821 20.97 6.33 28.42
C LYS A 821 19.56 6.58 27.90
N GLY A 822 18.73 5.52 27.82
CA GLY A 822 17.30 5.60 27.54
C GLY A 822 16.48 5.87 28.80
N ILE A 823 15.41 6.66 28.66
CA ILE A 823 14.39 6.90 29.69
C ILE A 823 13.03 6.68 29.03
N GLU A 824 12.36 5.61 29.43
CA GLU A 824 11.08 5.17 28.92
C GLU A 824 10.09 4.99 30.07
N GLN A 825 8.80 5.13 29.78
CA GLN A 825 7.72 4.81 30.70
C GLN A 825 6.54 4.26 29.92
N THR A 826 6.08 3.07 30.32
CA THR A 826 4.84 2.45 29.79
C THR A 826 3.68 2.73 30.75
N ASN A 827 2.47 2.31 30.36
CA ASN A 827 1.26 2.38 31.20
C ASN A 827 1.05 1.15 32.09
N TYR A 828 1.96 0.17 32.09
CA TYR A 828 1.89 -1.00 32.95
C TYR A 828 2.72 -0.82 34.22
N ASP A 829 2.21 -1.29 35.35
CA ASP A 829 2.92 -1.24 36.63
C ASP A 829 4.14 -2.17 36.70
N PHE A 830 4.26 -3.12 35.75
CA PHE A 830 5.38 -4.03 35.68
C PHE A 830 5.71 -4.34 34.21
N ASN A 831 7.00 -4.28 33.86
CA ASN A 831 7.49 -4.60 32.53
C ASN A 831 8.80 -5.35 32.61
N ILE A 832 9.05 -6.24 31.67
CA ILE A 832 10.29 -6.99 31.52
C ILE A 832 10.95 -6.59 30.22
N ILE A 833 12.14 -6.04 30.30
CA ILE A 833 12.95 -5.69 29.12
C ILE A 833 14.12 -6.67 29.09
N VAL A 834 14.28 -7.35 27.97
CA VAL A 834 15.36 -8.32 27.74
C VAL A 834 16.24 -7.78 26.63
N SER A 835 17.54 -7.68 26.88
CA SER A 835 18.55 -7.40 25.86
C SER A 835 19.54 -8.55 25.76
N TYR A 836 19.94 -8.88 24.54
CA TYR A 836 20.85 -9.99 24.26
C TYR A 836 21.94 -9.59 23.27
N ALA A 837 23.16 -9.54 23.74
CA ALA A 837 24.38 -9.34 22.95
C ALA A 837 25.49 -10.30 23.44
N GLU A 838 26.52 -9.82 24.08
CA GLU A 838 27.56 -10.63 24.75
C GLU A 838 27.07 -11.24 26.07
N GLU A 839 26.02 -10.71 26.63
CA GLU A 839 25.31 -11.15 27.83
C GLU A 839 23.77 -11.04 27.61
N ILE A 840 22.97 -11.74 28.40
CA ILE A 840 21.53 -11.48 28.51
C ILE A 840 21.33 -10.61 29.75
N THR A 841 20.80 -9.42 29.56
CA THR A 841 20.33 -8.56 30.63
C THR A 841 18.81 -8.60 30.68
N ILE A 842 18.24 -8.90 31.85
CA ILE A 842 16.80 -8.87 32.10
C ILE A 842 16.53 -7.76 33.09
N LYS A 843 15.86 -6.73 32.67
CA LYS A 843 15.51 -5.55 33.47
C LYS A 843 14.03 -5.59 33.81
N PHE A 844 13.72 -5.65 35.11
CA PHE A 844 12.38 -5.52 35.63
C PHE A 844 12.12 -4.06 35.94
N MET A 845 11.24 -3.41 35.18
CA MET A 845 10.77 -2.05 35.42
C MET A 845 9.44 -2.13 36.15
N TYR A 846 9.30 -1.37 37.24
CA TYR A 846 8.13 -1.49 38.11
C TYR A 846 7.74 -0.18 38.79
N ASN A 847 6.45 -0.10 39.16
CA ASN A 847 5.90 0.97 39.96
C ASN A 847 6.16 0.70 41.43
N GLU A 848 6.95 1.53 42.13
CA GLU A 848 7.25 1.41 43.58
C GLU A 848 6.03 1.51 44.49
N ASN A 849 4.87 1.99 43.93
CA ASN A 849 3.63 2.01 44.69
C ASN A 849 2.89 0.66 44.67
N THR A 850 3.30 -0.24 43.80
CA THR A 850 2.67 -1.56 43.58
C THR A 850 3.60 -2.71 44.02
N PHE A 851 4.89 -2.52 43.85
CA PHE A 851 5.92 -3.55 44.15
C PHE A 851 7.04 -2.96 45.00
N SER A 852 7.40 -3.65 46.07
CA SER A 852 8.65 -3.34 46.80
C SER A 852 9.88 -3.83 46.03
N LYS A 853 11.04 -3.28 46.34
CA LYS A 853 12.30 -3.70 45.77
C LYS A 853 12.60 -5.16 46.11
N GLU A 854 12.35 -5.56 47.34
CA GLU A 854 12.56 -6.92 47.87
C GLU A 854 11.70 -7.93 47.12
N ASN A 855 10.46 -7.58 46.76
CA ASN A 855 9.58 -8.44 45.97
C ASN A 855 10.14 -8.63 44.57
N ILE A 856 10.61 -7.56 43.90
CA ILE A 856 11.18 -7.64 42.55
C ILE A 856 12.50 -8.45 42.57
N GLU A 857 13.35 -8.28 43.58
CA GLU A 857 14.56 -9.09 43.74
C GLU A 857 14.21 -10.58 43.89
N MET A 858 13.16 -10.92 44.63
CA MET A 858 12.66 -12.28 44.76
C MET A 858 12.16 -12.84 43.40
N ILE A 859 11.39 -12.03 42.65
CA ILE A 859 10.93 -12.42 41.28
C ILE A 859 12.11 -12.71 40.37
N GLY A 860 13.16 -11.87 40.39
CA GLY A 860 14.38 -12.08 39.62
C GLY A 860 15.13 -13.34 40.03
N LYS A 861 15.22 -13.64 41.35
CA LYS A 861 15.84 -14.89 41.85
C LYS A 861 15.07 -16.12 41.37
N HIS A 862 13.74 -16.13 41.48
CA HIS A 862 12.92 -17.23 40.98
C HIS A 862 13.14 -17.46 39.48
N PHE A 863 13.28 -16.40 38.69
CA PHE A 863 13.59 -16.50 37.24
C PHE A 863 14.92 -17.21 37.02
N ILE A 864 15.98 -16.77 37.70
CA ILE A 864 17.32 -17.40 37.60
C ILE A 864 17.31 -18.84 38.09
N ASN A 865 16.53 -19.19 39.07
CA ASN A 865 16.42 -20.57 39.59
C ASN A 865 15.79 -21.48 38.52
N ILE A 866 14.75 -21.05 37.80
CA ILE A 866 14.17 -21.80 36.67
C ILE A 866 15.22 -21.96 35.58
N VAL A 867 15.95 -20.89 35.22
CA VAL A 867 17.05 -20.94 34.24
C VAL A 867 18.09 -21.97 34.61
N ASN A 868 18.53 -22.01 35.89
CA ASN A 868 19.51 -22.98 36.35
C ASN A 868 19.00 -24.42 36.21
N VAL A 869 17.76 -24.71 36.62
CA VAL A 869 17.15 -26.05 36.49
C VAL A 869 17.08 -26.45 35.00
N VAL A 870 16.75 -25.56 34.09
CA VAL A 870 16.69 -25.83 32.65
C VAL A 870 18.06 -26.06 32.05
N ILE A 871 19.09 -25.38 32.53
CA ILE A 871 20.49 -25.60 32.13
C ILE A 871 20.97 -26.98 32.62
N GLU A 872 20.64 -27.38 33.83
CA GLU A 872 21.00 -28.68 34.39
C GLU A 872 20.31 -29.82 33.64
N ASP A 873 19.01 -29.73 33.34
CA ASP A 873 18.27 -30.71 32.58
C ASP A 873 17.23 -30.04 31.66
N SER A 874 17.57 -29.85 30.40
CA SER A 874 16.65 -29.30 29.38
C SER A 874 15.42 -30.20 29.10
N LYS A 875 15.35 -31.42 29.61
CA LYS A 875 14.25 -32.35 29.52
C LYS A 875 13.40 -32.46 30.78
N VAL A 876 13.68 -31.65 31.77
CA VAL A 876 12.94 -31.58 33.02
C VAL A 876 11.45 -31.43 32.78
N LYS A 877 10.61 -32.09 33.57
CA LYS A 877 9.16 -31.88 33.54
C LYS A 877 8.82 -30.54 34.20
N ILE A 878 7.83 -29.82 33.67
CA ILE A 878 7.38 -28.50 34.21
C ILE A 878 6.98 -28.65 35.70
N GLY A 879 6.35 -29.79 36.06
CA GLY A 879 5.99 -30.09 37.46
C GLY A 879 7.18 -30.17 38.42
N ASP A 880 8.32 -30.66 37.93
CA ASP A 880 9.53 -30.91 38.74
C ASP A 880 10.41 -29.65 38.84
N ILE A 881 10.09 -28.56 38.14
CA ILE A 881 10.78 -27.27 38.26
C ILE A 881 10.35 -26.61 39.57
N ASP A 882 11.28 -26.52 40.51
CA ASP A 882 11.09 -25.85 41.83
C ASP A 882 11.85 -24.53 41.84
N MET A 883 11.13 -23.44 42.05
CA MET A 883 11.70 -22.09 42.14
C MET A 883 12.42 -21.80 43.43
N ILE A 884 12.13 -22.58 44.51
CA ILE A 884 12.53 -22.29 45.90
C ILE A 884 13.69 -23.21 46.34
N GLN A 885 13.73 -24.45 45.89
CA GLN A 885 14.76 -25.43 46.34
C GLN A 885 16.22 -24.99 46.08
N ASN A 886 16.46 -24.17 45.06
CA ASN A 886 17.80 -23.65 44.81
C ASN A 886 18.24 -22.58 45.81
N GLU A 887 17.33 -21.89 46.51
CA GLU A 887 17.73 -20.94 47.55
C GLU A 887 18.33 -21.63 48.77
N LEU A 888 17.82 -22.80 49.13
CA LEU A 888 18.40 -23.61 50.22
C LEU A 888 19.76 -24.18 49.83
N LYS A 889 19.89 -24.67 48.59
CA LYS A 889 21.18 -25.19 48.10
C LYS A 889 22.25 -24.12 47.93
N VAL A 890 21.88 -22.93 47.47
CA VAL A 890 22.79 -21.79 47.29
C VAL A 890 23.23 -21.29 48.68
N LYS A 891 22.34 -21.19 49.68
CA LYS A 891 22.70 -20.89 51.06
C LYS A 891 23.64 -21.95 51.65
N GLU A 892 23.33 -23.23 51.45
CA GLU A 892 24.22 -24.32 51.90
C GLU A 892 25.60 -24.29 51.23
N ILE A 893 25.66 -23.82 49.99
CA ILE A 893 26.96 -23.66 49.28
C ILE A 893 27.67 -22.39 49.74
N GLU A 894 26.95 -21.29 49.92
CA GLU A 894 27.51 -20.04 50.47
C GLU A 894 28.01 -20.26 51.92
N GLU A 895 27.24 -20.91 52.76
CA GLU A 895 27.62 -21.28 54.12
C GLU A 895 28.87 -22.22 54.09
N LYS A 896 28.95 -23.20 53.16
CA LYS A 896 30.13 -24.03 52.98
C LYS A 896 31.34 -23.27 52.51
N ILE A 897 31.16 -22.33 51.60
CA ILE A 897 32.25 -21.47 51.10
C ILE A 897 32.72 -20.53 52.20
N GLU A 898 31.83 -19.99 53.04
CA GLU A 898 32.20 -19.21 54.22
C GLU A 898 32.93 -20.05 55.27
N GLU A 899 32.43 -21.27 55.56
CA GLU A 899 33.14 -22.22 56.45
C GLU A 899 34.51 -22.62 55.91
N GLU A 900 34.67 -22.86 54.60
CA GLU A 900 35.98 -23.14 53.99
C GLU A 900 36.90 -21.92 54.03
N LEU A 901 36.38 -20.71 53.83
CA LEU A 901 37.14 -19.46 53.97
C LEU A 901 37.57 -19.18 55.43
N GLU A 902 36.63 -19.37 56.37
CA GLU A 902 36.96 -19.25 57.79
C GLU A 902 38.03 -20.33 58.25
N ASN A 903 37.87 -21.57 57.81
CA ASN A 903 38.81 -22.61 58.05
C ASN A 903 40.17 -22.39 57.35
N SER A 904 40.22 -21.73 56.22
CA SER A 904 41.45 -21.38 55.53
C SER A 904 42.20 -20.20 56.19
N THR A 905 41.50 -19.31 56.87
CA THR A 905 42.06 -18.17 57.60
C THR A 905 42.60 -18.56 58.92
N HIS A 906 42.19 -19.71 59.53
CA HIS A 906 42.76 -20.23 60.77
C HIS A 906 44.03 -21.07 60.58
N SER A 907 44.47 -21.35 59.35
CA SER A 907 45.67 -22.14 59.08
C SER A 907 46.94 -21.37 58.73
N ILE A 908 46.92 -20.04 58.84
CA ILE A 908 48.08 -19.18 58.64
C ILE A 908 48.52 -18.59 59.99
N GLU A 909 49.02 -19.40 60.88
CA GLU A 909 49.93 -18.92 61.96
C GLU A 909 51.30 -18.69 61.36
N PHE A 910 51.70 -17.45 61.28
CA PHE A 910 53.05 -17.04 60.97
C PHE A 910 53.96 -17.39 62.13
N ASN A 911 54.83 -18.42 61.97
CA ASN A 911 56.06 -18.61 62.80
C ASN A 911 57.07 -17.60 62.27
N PHE A 912 57.44 -16.63 63.12
CA PHE A 912 58.67 -15.86 63.10
C PHE A 912 59.78 -16.56 63.90
#